data_96b602acab38f1f52583e56cb3aab839
#
_entry.id   96b602acab38f1f52583e56cb3aab839
#
_cell.length_a   1.000
_cell.length_b   1.000
_cell.length_c   1.000
_cell.angle_alpha   90.00
_cell.angle_beta   90.00
_cell.angle_gamma   90.00
#
_symmetry.space_group_name_H-M   'P 1'
#
loop_
_entity.id
_entity.type
_entity.pdbx_description
1 polymer ?
#
loop_
_entity_poly.entity_id
_entity_poly.type
_entity_poly.pdbx_seq_one_letter_code
_entity_poly.pdbx_strand_id
1 'polypeptide(L)'
;MQQVKTLSEVNNKSSILGEVFGRNRFDDRVDQKTDVTTVESLRIIGRCIKMLMSVKGLFCAKFLLQLGLVFPALLLPWIAKIVIDNAVLQRPVGGTEVVYPPFMNPILTLIEGKDPVDIMLSLTTIYFVMLITIGSRATSKGTGAGLLQGREASSQSENTISQGSSSGNGLWGVAEFMIHVRMTQTIANNLRTLLFDRLTRLPMTALDDQRIGDSIYRVLHDAPEAPEIAYQLTLGPFFAVLGVVINLYILEYSFGKVSPELVWIAWAAIPMAFLTTFPFSGALRRTNQNKRAAGSAMTNAMEESMSNVAAVQSLGAGKQEQKRFAEKSEESFLRERYNLGVLIAIISLATAVFGVAAIYVSIIISDRIIEGAMSPGDFAVLLGVYGGIAGSFSYFGMLWIRLQDRIAAVRRVFFFLDFESEYDRMGGTSLERIEKGVQFKDVNFSYPGGHQALGNIDLELHVGELVALVGPTGAGKTSLAYLIPSLLTPTSGQVLIDGHDIMDLDITSLRQQITYVFQEHVLLSESIRENLLFANPQASEVNILEALTSAGCMEFIDALDDRIDTVLGRSGDTLSVGQQQRLSIARGLVRKSSVLILDEPTAALDPATENQLVASLQAAASDRLVIVIAHRLSTIRSADRIVFLDEGKIREVGSHDTLMAKTDGAYREFVAMQSVK
;
A
#
# COMPACT_ATOMS: atom_id res chain seq x y z
N MET A 1 0.97 38.79 -8.78
CA MET A 1 0.87 39.12 -7.34
C MET A 1 -0.60 39.25 -6.98
N GLN A 2 -1.27 38.15 -6.64
CA GLN A 2 -2.55 38.18 -5.98
C GLN A 2 -2.56 37.05 -4.93
N GLN A 3 -2.97 37.42 -3.75
CA GLN A 3 -2.88 36.76 -2.46
C GLN A 3 -3.44 35.34 -2.47
N VAL A 4 -2.58 34.40 -2.12
CA VAL A 4 -2.98 33.10 -1.58
C VAL A 4 -3.46 33.34 -0.16
N LYS A 5 -4.76 33.38 0.05
CA LYS A 5 -5.36 33.35 1.39
C LYS A 5 -5.08 31.98 2.01
N THR A 6 -4.38 31.99 3.11
CA THR A 6 -4.12 30.84 3.98
C THR A 6 -5.42 30.23 4.49
N LEU A 7 -5.64 28.95 4.16
CA LEU A 7 -6.75 28.10 4.63
C LEU A 7 -6.59 27.67 6.11
N SER A 8 -6.18 28.58 6.99
CA SER A 8 -6.00 28.30 8.42
C SER A 8 -7.19 28.72 9.32
N GLU A 9 -8.31 29.17 8.76
CA GLU A 9 -9.44 29.70 9.55
C GLU A 9 -10.80 29.02 9.30
N VAL A 10 -10.85 27.76 8.88
CA VAL A 10 -12.15 27.07 8.78
C VAL A 10 -12.20 25.89 9.76
N ASN A 11 -13.01 26.07 10.78
CA ASN A 11 -13.60 25.11 11.71
C ASN A 11 -12.76 24.52 12.85
N ASN A 12 -12.75 25.28 13.91
CA ASN A 12 -12.49 24.78 15.26
C ASN A 12 -13.82 24.62 16.03
N LYS A 13 -14.63 23.58 15.72
CA LYS A 13 -15.75 23.09 16.56
C LYS A 13 -16.38 21.81 16.00
N SER A 14 -15.61 20.71 15.90
CA SER A 14 -16.19 19.37 15.86
C SER A 14 -15.67 18.58 17.06
N SER A 15 -16.53 17.84 17.73
CA SER A 15 -16.12 17.04 18.88
C SER A 15 -15.09 15.99 18.41
N ILE A 16 -13.97 15.87 19.11
CA ILE A 16 -12.89 14.92 18.84
C ILE A 16 -13.41 13.50 18.57
N LEU A 17 -14.48 13.09 19.25
CA LEU A 17 -15.12 11.78 19.07
C LEU A 17 -15.85 11.66 17.72
N GLY A 18 -16.48 12.73 17.23
CA GLY A 18 -17.14 12.74 15.91
C GLY A 18 -16.12 12.66 14.75
N GLU A 19 -14.96 13.29 14.91
CA GLU A 19 -13.87 13.21 13.92
C GLU A 19 -13.17 11.85 13.90
N VAL A 20 -13.05 11.17 15.05
CA VAL A 20 -12.42 9.84 15.15
C VAL A 20 -13.28 8.75 14.51
N PHE A 21 -14.61 8.83 14.59
CA PHE A 21 -15.52 7.79 14.09
C PHE A 21 -16.32 8.17 12.86
N GLY A 22 -16.27 9.43 12.39
CA GLY A 22 -16.92 9.87 11.17
C GLY A 22 -16.22 9.41 9.90
N ARG A 23 -16.98 9.19 8.81
CA ARG A 23 -16.45 9.08 7.45
C ARG A 23 -16.00 10.48 7.00
N ASN A 24 -14.77 10.89 7.26
CA ASN A 24 -14.21 12.06 6.60
C ASN A 24 -13.63 11.62 5.26
N ARG A 25 -14.02 12.29 4.19
CA ARG A 25 -13.32 12.19 2.90
C ARG A 25 -11.87 12.61 3.12
N PHE A 26 -10.93 11.77 2.72
CA PHE A 26 -9.54 12.17 2.64
C PHE A 26 -9.40 13.22 1.54
N ASP A 27 -8.55 14.22 1.77
CA ASP A 27 -8.22 15.23 0.77
C ASP A 27 -7.47 14.55 -0.39
N ASP A 28 -7.84 14.85 -1.63
CA ASP A 28 -7.25 14.30 -2.86
C ASP A 28 -5.73 14.53 -3.00
N ARG A 29 -5.14 15.28 -2.07
CA ARG A 29 -3.71 15.63 -2.02
C ARG A 29 -2.96 14.95 -0.87
N VAL A 30 -3.24 13.69 -0.61
CA VAL A 30 -2.64 12.93 0.51
C VAL A 30 -1.09 12.99 0.50
N ASP A 31 -0.48 12.99 -0.67
CA ASP A 31 0.98 13.00 -0.78
C ASP A 31 1.61 14.39 -0.54
N GLN A 32 0.82 15.46 -0.56
CA GLN A 32 1.30 16.83 -0.29
C GLN A 32 1.27 17.20 1.20
N LYS A 33 0.48 16.52 2.02
CA LYS A 33 0.45 16.74 3.48
C LYS A 33 1.46 15.82 4.17
N THR A 34 2.60 16.37 4.53
CA THR A 34 3.66 15.65 5.25
C THR A 34 3.30 15.34 6.71
N ASP A 35 2.38 16.07 7.32
CA ASP A 35 2.01 15.92 8.74
C ASP A 35 0.64 15.24 8.92
N VAL A 36 0.68 14.03 9.51
CA VAL A 36 -0.54 13.34 9.97
C VAL A 36 -0.93 13.90 11.33
N THR A 37 -2.18 14.34 11.48
CA THR A 37 -2.67 14.84 12.77
C THR A 37 -2.77 13.72 13.80
N THR A 38 -2.69 14.06 15.09
CA THR A 38 -2.81 13.07 16.18
C THR A 38 -4.15 12.33 16.14
N VAL A 39 -5.23 13.00 15.76
CA VAL A 39 -6.58 12.41 15.65
C VAL A 39 -6.65 11.41 14.50
N GLU A 40 -6.08 11.76 13.35
CA GLU A 40 -5.99 10.88 12.18
C GLU A 40 -5.12 9.64 12.49
N SER A 41 -4.00 9.85 13.19
CA SER A 41 -3.14 8.75 13.67
C SER A 41 -3.92 7.76 14.54
N LEU A 42 -4.70 8.25 15.51
CA LEU A 42 -5.52 7.40 16.38
C LEU A 42 -6.61 6.64 15.61
N ARG A 43 -7.21 7.26 14.60
CA ARG A 43 -8.20 6.60 13.71
C ARG A 43 -7.55 5.46 12.92
N ILE A 44 -6.40 5.71 12.30
CA ILE A 44 -5.63 4.70 11.56
C ILE A 44 -5.27 3.54 12.49
N ILE A 45 -4.75 3.83 13.67
CA ILE A 45 -4.41 2.83 14.70
C ILE A 45 -5.63 1.98 15.07
N GLY A 46 -6.78 2.63 15.35
CA GLY A 46 -8.03 1.94 15.69
C GLY A 46 -8.47 0.97 14.59
N ARG A 47 -8.34 1.37 13.32
CA ARG A 47 -8.66 0.50 12.17
C ARG A 47 -7.69 -0.67 12.08
N CYS A 48 -6.39 -0.44 12.26
CA CYS A 48 -5.39 -1.52 12.26
C CYS A 48 -5.67 -2.54 13.38
N ILE A 49 -5.98 -2.08 14.60
CA ILE A 49 -6.34 -2.96 15.72
C ILE A 49 -7.61 -3.77 15.40
N LYS A 50 -8.61 -3.15 14.79
CA LYS A 50 -9.84 -3.85 14.37
C LYS A 50 -9.56 -4.99 13.38
N MET A 51 -8.52 -4.89 12.55
CA MET A 51 -8.13 -5.96 11.63
C MET A 51 -7.67 -7.23 12.36
N LEU A 52 -7.14 -7.14 13.60
CA LEU A 52 -6.80 -8.32 14.42
C LEU A 52 -8.03 -9.16 14.75
N MET A 53 -9.22 -8.57 14.77
CA MET A 53 -10.47 -9.32 15.04
C MET A 53 -10.77 -10.35 13.95
N SER A 54 -10.27 -10.17 12.73
CA SER A 54 -10.39 -11.17 11.65
C SER A 54 -9.58 -12.43 11.91
N VAL A 55 -8.52 -12.34 12.73
CA VAL A 55 -7.60 -13.45 13.07
C VAL A 55 -7.52 -13.69 14.58
N LYS A 56 -8.62 -13.44 15.32
CA LYS A 56 -8.68 -13.51 16.79
C LYS A 56 -8.10 -14.79 17.38
N GLY A 57 -8.33 -15.95 16.74
CA GLY A 57 -7.79 -17.23 17.21
C GLY A 57 -6.26 -17.29 17.18
N LEU A 58 -5.64 -16.84 16.07
CA LEU A 58 -4.18 -16.77 15.93
C LEU A 58 -3.59 -15.72 16.89
N PHE A 59 -4.28 -14.60 17.09
CA PHE A 59 -3.88 -13.56 18.03
C PHE A 59 -3.86 -14.08 19.47
N CYS A 60 -4.92 -14.78 19.93
CA CYS A 60 -4.97 -15.39 21.26
C CYS A 60 -3.88 -16.46 21.43
N ALA A 61 -3.66 -17.31 20.43
CA ALA A 61 -2.61 -18.32 20.47
C ALA A 61 -1.22 -17.67 20.60
N LYS A 62 -0.96 -16.62 19.80
CA LYS A 62 0.29 -15.85 19.91
C LYS A 62 0.46 -15.22 21.29
N PHE A 63 -0.60 -14.60 21.82
CA PHE A 63 -0.58 -13.99 23.14
C PHE A 63 -0.19 -14.99 24.23
N LEU A 64 -0.80 -16.18 24.23
CA LEU A 64 -0.52 -17.25 25.19
C LEU A 64 0.93 -17.77 25.06
N LEU A 65 1.39 -17.97 23.81
CA LEU A 65 2.77 -18.41 23.60
C LEU A 65 3.77 -17.35 24.04
N GLN A 66 3.51 -16.08 23.77
CA GLN A 66 4.39 -14.99 24.18
C GLN A 66 4.40 -14.81 25.71
N LEU A 67 3.29 -15.08 26.38
CA LEU A 67 3.24 -15.11 27.85
C LEU A 67 4.17 -16.19 28.42
N GLY A 68 4.20 -17.39 27.82
CA GLY A 68 5.12 -18.45 28.19
C GLY A 68 6.60 -18.08 28.07
N LEU A 69 6.97 -17.24 27.10
CA LEU A 69 8.34 -16.77 26.90
C LEU A 69 8.82 -15.76 27.97
N VAL A 70 7.93 -15.24 28.80
CA VAL A 70 8.31 -14.37 29.93
C VAL A 70 9.00 -15.17 31.04
N PHE A 71 8.57 -16.42 31.23
CA PHE A 71 9.04 -17.25 32.34
C PHE A 71 10.56 -17.50 32.33
N PRO A 72 11.22 -17.89 31.24
CA PRO A 72 12.68 -18.05 31.21
C PRO A 72 13.44 -16.77 31.55
N ALA A 73 12.94 -15.61 31.10
CA ALA A 73 13.58 -14.33 31.40
C ALA A 73 13.57 -13.96 32.87
N LEU A 74 12.53 -14.40 33.60
CA LEU A 74 12.43 -14.21 35.04
C LEU A 74 13.29 -15.19 35.83
N LEU A 75 13.43 -16.43 35.36
CA LEU A 75 14.13 -17.50 36.04
C LEU A 75 15.66 -17.37 35.95
N LEU A 76 16.17 -16.94 34.81
CA LEU A 76 17.61 -16.92 34.52
C LEU A 76 18.46 -16.15 35.56
N PRO A 77 18.10 -14.93 36.01
CA PRO A 77 18.88 -14.20 37.01
C PRO A 77 18.97 -14.94 38.35
N TRP A 78 17.90 -15.63 38.75
CA TRP A 78 17.85 -16.39 39.98
C TRP A 78 18.66 -17.70 39.91
N ILE A 79 18.67 -18.37 38.77
CA ILE A 79 19.58 -19.49 38.51
C ILE A 79 21.02 -19.02 38.63
N ALA A 80 21.35 -17.87 38.03
CA ALA A 80 22.69 -17.29 38.14
C ALA A 80 23.07 -17.00 39.60
N LYS A 81 22.13 -16.47 40.43
CA LYS A 81 22.34 -16.27 41.85
C LYS A 81 22.68 -17.58 42.55
N ILE A 82 21.88 -18.64 42.35
CA ILE A 82 22.11 -19.94 43.00
C ILE A 82 23.46 -20.53 42.57
N VAL A 83 23.84 -20.43 41.32
CA VAL A 83 25.15 -20.89 40.83
C VAL A 83 26.28 -20.14 41.54
N ILE A 84 26.20 -18.81 41.63
CA ILE A 84 27.24 -17.99 42.27
C ILE A 84 27.30 -18.30 43.76
N ASP A 85 26.18 -18.25 44.47
CA ASP A 85 26.17 -18.35 45.94
C ASP A 85 26.36 -19.76 46.43
N ASN A 86 25.64 -20.74 45.88
CA ASN A 86 25.60 -22.11 46.45
C ASN A 86 26.59 -23.06 45.77
N ALA A 87 26.85 -22.95 44.46
CA ALA A 87 27.78 -23.81 43.77
C ALA A 87 29.23 -23.29 43.84
N VAL A 88 29.45 -21.97 43.57
CA VAL A 88 30.81 -21.39 43.53
C VAL A 88 31.28 -20.99 44.94
N LEU A 89 30.48 -20.22 45.68
CA LEU A 89 30.85 -19.70 47.01
C LEU A 89 30.49 -20.64 48.14
N GLN A 90 29.81 -21.76 47.87
CA GLN A 90 29.41 -22.80 48.82
C GLN A 90 28.67 -22.25 50.06
N ARG A 91 27.87 -21.19 49.85
CA ARG A 91 27.04 -20.63 50.92
C ARG A 91 25.78 -21.47 51.09
N PRO A 92 25.24 -21.61 52.32
CA PRO A 92 23.98 -22.31 52.53
C PRO A 92 22.82 -21.58 51.87
N VAL A 93 21.84 -22.33 51.35
CA VAL A 93 20.61 -21.76 50.79
C VAL A 93 19.88 -20.98 51.88
N GLY A 94 19.52 -19.71 51.60
CA GLY A 94 18.86 -18.85 52.59
C GLY A 94 19.79 -18.16 53.59
N GLY A 95 21.12 -18.15 53.35
CA GLY A 95 22.11 -17.50 54.23
C GLY A 95 22.16 -15.97 54.17
N THR A 96 21.21 -15.32 53.51
CA THR A 96 21.09 -13.85 53.42
C THR A 96 19.65 -13.41 53.74
N GLU A 97 19.45 -12.13 54.04
CA GLU A 97 18.12 -11.54 54.31
C GLU A 97 17.23 -11.46 53.08
N VAL A 98 17.77 -11.69 51.87
CA VAL A 98 17.04 -11.64 50.59
C VAL A 98 16.15 -12.87 50.42
N VAL A 99 14.86 -12.64 50.22
CA VAL A 99 13.85 -13.69 50.07
C VAL A 99 13.70 -14.10 48.60
N TYR A 100 13.75 -15.40 48.31
CA TYR A 100 13.47 -15.93 46.99
C TYR A 100 11.99 -15.78 46.63
N PRO A 101 11.65 -15.37 45.37
CA PRO A 101 10.26 -15.34 44.92
C PRO A 101 9.62 -16.74 44.93
N PRO A 102 8.30 -16.85 45.12
CA PRO A 102 7.61 -18.14 45.26
C PRO A 102 7.78 -19.10 44.05
N PHE A 103 7.99 -18.56 42.86
CA PHE A 103 8.22 -19.38 41.67
C PHE A 103 9.59 -20.12 41.68
N MET A 104 10.49 -19.74 42.55
CA MET A 104 11.79 -20.43 42.77
C MET A 104 11.70 -21.65 43.69
N ASN A 105 10.64 -21.81 44.49
CA ASN A 105 10.49 -22.90 45.45
C ASN A 105 10.74 -24.31 44.86
N PRO A 106 10.21 -24.66 43.65
CA PRO A 106 10.46 -25.98 43.07
C PRO A 106 11.94 -26.24 42.76
N ILE A 107 12.68 -25.17 42.43
CA ILE A 107 14.12 -25.27 42.16
C ILE A 107 14.89 -25.38 43.47
N LEU A 108 14.53 -24.62 44.51
CA LEU A 108 15.17 -24.65 45.82
C LEU A 108 15.02 -26.02 46.47
N THR A 109 13.83 -26.62 46.43
CA THR A 109 13.61 -27.99 46.96
C THR A 109 14.41 -29.05 46.19
N LEU A 110 14.64 -28.83 44.88
CA LEU A 110 15.43 -29.76 44.07
C LEU A 110 16.93 -29.76 44.42
N ILE A 111 17.47 -28.62 44.87
CA ILE A 111 18.90 -28.44 45.16
C ILE A 111 19.22 -28.59 46.66
N GLU A 112 18.21 -28.66 47.50
CA GLU A 112 18.40 -28.79 48.97
C GLU A 112 19.17 -30.06 49.32
N GLY A 113 20.24 -29.90 50.11
CA GLY A 113 21.10 -31.02 50.56
C GLY A 113 22.00 -31.63 49.48
N LYS A 114 22.11 -31.04 48.28
CA LYS A 114 23.02 -31.52 47.24
C LYS A 114 24.41 -30.90 47.34
N ASP A 115 25.41 -31.64 46.87
CA ASP A 115 26.76 -31.12 46.72
C ASP A 115 26.85 -30.01 45.63
N PRO A 116 27.83 -29.08 45.73
CA PRO A 116 27.97 -27.96 44.80
C PRO A 116 28.03 -28.37 43.33
N VAL A 117 28.66 -29.50 43.01
CA VAL A 117 28.76 -30.04 41.66
C VAL A 117 27.39 -30.51 41.14
N ASP A 118 26.62 -31.19 42.00
CA ASP A 118 25.28 -31.68 41.68
C ASP A 118 24.28 -30.54 41.54
N ILE A 119 24.43 -29.47 42.33
CA ILE A 119 23.66 -28.23 42.17
C ILE A 119 23.93 -27.63 40.77
N MET A 120 25.20 -27.47 40.40
CA MET A 120 25.59 -26.89 39.12
C MET A 120 25.10 -27.75 37.94
N LEU A 121 25.22 -29.07 38.02
CA LEU A 121 24.76 -29.98 36.99
C LEU A 121 23.23 -29.95 36.84
N SER A 122 22.50 -29.95 37.95
CA SER A 122 21.05 -29.88 37.98
C SER A 122 20.54 -28.57 37.35
N LEU A 123 21.10 -27.43 37.75
CA LEU A 123 20.71 -26.11 37.23
C LEU A 123 21.08 -25.93 35.75
N THR A 124 22.26 -26.40 35.34
CA THR A 124 22.67 -26.37 33.94
C THR A 124 21.76 -27.23 33.07
N THR A 125 21.36 -28.40 33.58
CA THR A 125 20.41 -29.28 32.88
C THR A 125 19.04 -28.62 32.76
N ILE A 126 18.51 -28.06 33.84
CA ILE A 126 17.23 -27.32 33.80
C ILE A 126 17.29 -26.17 32.81
N TYR A 127 18.36 -25.37 32.85
CA TYR A 127 18.55 -24.25 31.94
C TYR A 127 18.65 -24.71 30.49
N PHE A 128 19.40 -25.78 30.22
CA PHE A 128 19.55 -26.32 28.86
C PHE A 128 18.23 -26.88 28.31
N VAL A 129 17.49 -27.65 29.12
CA VAL A 129 16.16 -28.16 28.74
C VAL A 129 15.20 -27.01 28.51
N MET A 130 15.21 -26.01 29.37
CA MET A 130 14.36 -24.81 29.19
C MET A 130 14.74 -24.04 27.93
N LEU A 131 16.03 -23.90 27.61
CA LEU A 131 16.51 -23.22 26.43
C LEU A 131 16.06 -23.95 25.14
N ILE A 132 16.07 -25.27 25.12
CA ILE A 132 15.62 -26.07 23.99
C ILE A 132 14.09 -26.04 23.86
N THR A 133 13.37 -26.24 24.97
CA THR A 133 11.90 -26.38 24.95
C THR A 133 11.20 -25.03 24.81
N ILE A 134 11.43 -24.11 25.75
CA ILE A 134 10.75 -22.83 25.81
C ILE A 134 11.53 -21.75 25.02
N GLY A 135 12.87 -21.80 25.11
CA GLY A 135 13.76 -20.82 24.53
C GLY A 135 14.06 -19.65 25.45
N SER A 136 14.84 -18.72 24.97
CA SER A 136 15.10 -17.46 25.66
C SER A 136 14.65 -16.29 24.78
N ARG A 137 14.25 -15.21 25.43
CA ARG A 137 14.00 -13.94 24.74
C ARG A 137 15.35 -13.32 24.40
N ALA A 138 15.84 -13.57 23.19
CA ALA A 138 17.08 -12.96 22.74
C ALA A 138 16.85 -11.47 22.49
N THR A 139 17.56 -10.62 23.21
CA THR A 139 17.58 -9.17 23.01
C THR A 139 18.39 -8.75 21.78
N SER A 140 19.07 -9.71 21.15
CA SER A 140 19.96 -9.48 20.01
C SER A 140 19.26 -9.81 18.69
N LYS A 141 19.32 -8.87 17.76
CA LYS A 141 18.92 -9.01 16.36
C LYS A 141 19.79 -10.02 15.55
N GLY A 142 20.61 -10.82 16.21
CA GLY A 142 21.61 -11.57 15.51
C GLY A 142 21.45 -13.03 15.64
N THR A 143 21.01 -13.82 14.85
CA THR A 143 21.40 -15.19 14.45
C THR A 143 20.32 -15.94 13.68
N GLY A 144 19.04 -15.80 14.01
CA GLY A 144 17.96 -16.41 13.21
C GLY A 144 17.53 -15.52 12.01
N ALA A 145 17.55 -14.21 12.20
CA ALA A 145 17.12 -13.24 11.21
C ALA A 145 18.02 -13.19 9.95
N GLY A 146 19.32 -13.42 10.12
CA GLY A 146 20.27 -13.40 9.00
C GLY A 146 20.13 -14.58 8.04
N LEU A 147 19.58 -15.70 8.48
CA LEU A 147 19.36 -16.89 7.64
C LEU A 147 18.09 -16.77 6.78
N LEU A 148 17.14 -15.93 7.20
CA LEU A 148 15.85 -15.71 6.51
C LEU A 148 15.81 -14.41 5.69
N GLN A 149 16.88 -13.62 5.70
CA GLN A 149 16.97 -12.43 4.85
C GLN A 149 17.11 -12.84 3.39
N GLY A 150 16.00 -12.86 2.67
CA GLY A 150 16.04 -12.91 1.20
C GLY A 150 16.79 -11.70 0.65
N ARG A 151 17.60 -11.92 -0.38
CA ARG A 151 18.39 -10.88 -1.04
C ARG A 151 17.55 -9.99 -1.98
N GLU A 152 16.31 -10.34 -2.22
CA GLU A 152 15.43 -9.62 -3.15
C GLU A 152 14.62 -8.54 -2.42
N ALA A 153 14.52 -7.36 -3.04
CA ALA A 153 13.78 -6.22 -2.48
C ALA A 153 12.29 -6.53 -2.23
N SER A 154 11.67 -7.38 -3.05
CA SER A 154 10.30 -7.85 -2.90
C SER A 154 10.07 -8.70 -1.66
N SER A 155 11.08 -9.46 -1.22
CA SER A 155 11.01 -10.29 -0.01
C SER A 155 11.43 -9.53 1.26
N GLN A 156 12.07 -8.37 1.14
CA GLN A 156 12.51 -7.59 2.31
C GLN A 156 11.36 -7.10 3.18
N SER A 157 10.25 -6.65 2.59
CA SER A 157 9.07 -6.21 3.36
C SER A 157 8.41 -7.37 4.08
N GLU A 158 8.34 -8.55 3.46
CA GLU A 158 7.81 -9.76 4.06
C GLU A 158 8.72 -10.28 5.17
N ASN A 159 10.03 -10.26 4.94
CA ASN A 159 11.02 -10.61 5.94
C ASN A 159 11.04 -9.63 7.12
N THR A 160 10.84 -8.33 6.89
CA THR A 160 10.74 -7.33 7.96
C THR A 160 9.52 -7.58 8.85
N ILE A 161 8.40 -7.98 8.27
CA ILE A 161 7.18 -8.35 9.01
C ILE A 161 7.40 -9.63 9.81
N SER A 162 8.02 -10.65 9.20
CA SER A 162 8.32 -11.91 9.88
C SER A 162 9.38 -11.76 10.99
N GLN A 163 10.29 -10.79 10.87
CA GLN A 163 11.29 -10.48 11.89
C GLN A 163 10.76 -9.57 13.01
N GLY A 164 9.61 -8.97 12.83
CA GLY A 164 9.14 -7.78 13.56
C GLY A 164 9.00 -7.92 15.04
N SER A 165 9.09 -9.11 15.69
CA SER A 165 9.00 -9.20 17.13
C SER A 165 9.04 -10.59 17.72
N SER A 166 9.35 -11.60 16.95
CA SER A 166 9.59 -12.93 17.51
C SER A 166 11.09 -13.08 17.79
N SER A 167 11.44 -12.90 19.02
CA SER A 167 12.80 -13.15 19.53
C SER A 167 12.92 -14.49 20.26
N GLY A 168 11.96 -15.38 20.07
CA GLY A 168 11.93 -16.67 20.75
C GLY A 168 12.87 -17.67 20.08
N ASN A 169 13.80 -18.21 20.87
CA ASN A 169 14.55 -19.39 20.51
C ASN A 169 13.84 -20.62 21.11
N GLY A 170 14.26 -21.84 20.74
CA GLY A 170 13.66 -23.06 21.22
C GLY A 170 12.37 -23.46 20.49
N LEU A 171 11.82 -24.63 20.81
CA LEU A 171 10.64 -25.19 20.15
C LEU A 171 9.39 -24.29 20.31
N TRP A 172 9.22 -23.75 21.52
CA TRP A 172 8.12 -22.84 21.82
C TRP A 172 8.23 -21.50 21.03
N GLY A 173 9.46 -20.97 20.95
CA GLY A 173 9.74 -19.77 20.16
C GLY A 173 9.52 -19.98 18.67
N VAL A 174 9.84 -21.17 18.14
CA VAL A 174 9.52 -21.52 16.74
C VAL A 174 8.01 -21.57 16.53
N ALA A 175 7.25 -22.18 17.44
CA ALA A 175 5.79 -22.22 17.35
C ALA A 175 5.18 -20.80 17.40
N GLU A 176 5.67 -19.95 18.28
CA GLU A 176 5.27 -18.54 18.38
C GLU A 176 5.57 -17.77 17.09
N PHE A 177 6.76 -17.98 16.53
CA PHE A 177 7.16 -17.39 15.25
C PHE A 177 6.27 -17.83 14.10
N MET A 178 5.99 -19.13 13.97
CA MET A 178 5.10 -19.64 12.91
C MET A 178 3.68 -19.03 12.99
N ILE A 179 3.15 -18.91 14.21
CA ILE A 179 1.84 -18.28 14.42
C ILE A 179 1.89 -16.79 14.08
N HIS A 180 2.98 -16.10 14.46
CA HIS A 180 3.16 -14.70 14.10
C HIS A 180 3.17 -14.48 12.61
N VAL A 181 3.99 -15.21 11.87
CA VAL A 181 4.06 -15.13 10.40
C VAL A 181 2.69 -15.43 9.78
N ARG A 182 2.04 -16.51 10.20
CA ARG A 182 0.71 -16.86 9.68
C ARG A 182 -0.33 -15.78 9.96
N MET A 183 -0.32 -15.18 11.14
CA MET A 183 -1.24 -14.10 11.50
C MET A 183 -1.01 -12.85 10.65
N THR A 184 0.24 -12.39 10.58
CA THR A 184 0.60 -11.15 9.84
C THR A 184 0.40 -11.31 8.34
N GLN A 185 0.80 -12.43 7.77
CA GLN A 185 0.60 -12.73 6.35
C GLN A 185 -0.87 -12.87 5.97
N THR A 186 -1.70 -13.49 6.82
CA THR A 186 -3.15 -13.57 6.57
C THR A 186 -3.76 -12.18 6.48
N ILE A 187 -3.44 -11.27 7.41
CA ILE A 187 -3.97 -9.90 7.37
C ILE A 187 -3.41 -9.14 6.16
N ALA A 188 -2.11 -9.24 5.90
CA ALA A 188 -1.46 -8.54 4.80
C ALA A 188 -2.01 -8.98 3.43
N ASN A 189 -2.18 -10.30 3.22
CA ASN A 189 -2.71 -10.83 1.97
C ASN A 189 -4.18 -10.45 1.77
N ASN A 190 -5.01 -10.52 2.82
CA ASN A 190 -6.39 -10.06 2.75
C ASN A 190 -6.46 -8.56 2.41
N LEU A 191 -5.58 -7.75 2.99
CA LEU A 191 -5.51 -6.33 2.72
C LEU A 191 -5.02 -6.04 1.29
N ARG A 192 -4.01 -6.78 0.82
CA ARG A 192 -3.51 -6.68 -0.57
C ARG A 192 -4.61 -7.03 -1.57
N THR A 193 -5.32 -8.14 -1.35
CA THR A 193 -6.43 -8.55 -2.23
C THR A 193 -7.53 -7.50 -2.26
N LEU A 194 -7.92 -6.98 -1.08
CA LEU A 194 -8.93 -5.92 -0.98
C LEU A 194 -8.47 -4.63 -1.65
N LEU A 195 -7.20 -4.25 -1.46
CA LEU A 195 -6.63 -3.06 -2.06
C LEU A 195 -6.55 -3.18 -3.59
N PHE A 196 -6.10 -4.34 -4.10
CA PHE A 196 -6.07 -4.61 -5.53
C PHE A 196 -7.46 -4.55 -6.16
N ASP A 197 -8.45 -5.21 -5.53
CA ASP A 197 -9.83 -5.16 -5.99
C ASP A 197 -10.39 -3.72 -5.97
N ARG A 198 -10.05 -2.91 -4.97
CA ARG A 198 -10.43 -1.48 -4.94
C ARG A 198 -9.72 -0.66 -6.02
N LEU A 199 -8.44 -0.86 -6.22
CA LEU A 199 -7.66 -0.15 -7.25
C LEU A 199 -8.19 -0.41 -8.66
N THR A 200 -8.60 -1.65 -8.97
CA THR A 200 -9.18 -2.00 -10.27
C THR A 200 -10.58 -1.43 -10.51
N ARG A 201 -11.20 -0.83 -9.48
CA ARG A 201 -12.54 -0.23 -9.52
C ARG A 201 -12.56 1.25 -9.16
N LEU A 202 -11.40 1.89 -9.13
CA LEU A 202 -11.34 3.33 -8.98
C LEU A 202 -11.81 4.02 -10.26
N PRO A 203 -12.50 5.18 -10.15
CA PRO A 203 -12.80 5.99 -11.32
C PRO A 203 -11.53 6.35 -12.08
N MET A 204 -11.62 6.42 -13.41
CA MET A 204 -10.49 6.73 -14.27
C MET A 204 -9.81 8.04 -13.90
N THR A 205 -10.59 9.06 -13.51
CA THR A 205 -10.09 10.37 -13.04
C THR A 205 -9.25 10.31 -11.77
N ALA A 206 -9.40 9.27 -10.96
CA ALA A 206 -8.61 9.07 -9.74
C ALA A 206 -7.25 8.41 -10.04
N LEU A 207 -7.14 7.68 -11.15
CA LEU A 207 -5.91 6.99 -11.56
C LEU A 207 -5.01 7.86 -12.45
N ASP A 208 -5.59 8.82 -13.19
CA ASP A 208 -4.85 9.72 -14.09
C ASP A 208 -3.79 10.57 -13.36
N ASP A 209 -4.08 10.98 -12.12
CA ASP A 209 -3.16 11.76 -11.29
C ASP A 209 -2.10 10.90 -10.57
N GLN A 210 -2.21 9.56 -10.63
CA GLN A 210 -1.36 8.65 -9.87
C GLN A 210 -0.50 7.78 -10.81
N ARG A 211 0.80 7.76 -10.57
CA ARG A 211 1.70 6.85 -11.29
C ARG A 211 1.34 5.40 -10.95
N ILE A 212 1.10 4.58 -11.95
CA ILE A 212 0.76 3.14 -11.79
C ILE A 212 1.78 2.42 -10.89
N GLY A 213 3.08 2.72 -11.07
CA GLY A 213 4.15 2.15 -10.25
C GLY A 213 4.01 2.46 -8.75
N ASP A 214 3.55 3.66 -8.40
CA ASP A 214 3.30 4.05 -7.01
C ASP A 214 2.14 3.25 -6.39
N SER A 215 1.07 3.00 -7.16
CA SER A 215 -0.04 2.15 -6.72
C SER A 215 0.39 0.70 -6.48
N ILE A 216 1.21 0.12 -7.38
CA ILE A 216 1.79 -1.22 -7.21
C ILE A 216 2.67 -1.26 -5.96
N TYR A 217 3.53 -0.26 -5.76
CA TYR A 217 4.37 -0.17 -4.56
C TYR A 217 3.52 -0.17 -3.27
N ARG A 218 2.41 0.55 -3.24
CA ARG A 218 1.51 0.63 -2.08
C ARG A 218 0.85 -0.72 -1.77
N VAL A 219 0.42 -1.46 -2.79
CA VAL A 219 -0.13 -2.80 -2.61
C VAL A 219 0.90 -3.76 -2.01
N LEU A 220 2.12 -3.73 -2.53
CA LEU A 220 3.16 -4.68 -2.14
C LEU A 220 3.86 -4.32 -0.82
N HIS A 221 4.15 -3.04 -0.60
CA HIS A 221 5.03 -2.60 0.48
C HIS A 221 4.32 -1.88 1.62
N ASP A 222 3.29 -1.07 1.36
CA ASP A 222 2.61 -0.32 2.42
C ASP A 222 1.54 -1.17 3.14
N ALA A 223 0.85 -2.06 2.43
CA ALA A 223 -0.20 -2.90 3.02
C ALA A 223 0.29 -3.76 4.21
N PRO A 224 1.48 -4.38 4.17
CA PRO A 224 2.03 -5.14 5.30
C PRO A 224 2.29 -4.33 6.57
N GLU A 225 2.40 -3.01 6.49
CA GLU A 225 2.63 -2.17 7.67
C GLU A 225 1.42 -2.10 8.62
N ALA A 226 0.19 -2.33 8.11
CA ALA A 226 -1.02 -2.29 8.93
C ALA A 226 -1.07 -3.38 10.02
N PRO A 227 -0.83 -4.68 9.74
CA PRO A 227 -0.76 -5.71 10.79
C PRO A 227 0.37 -5.47 11.78
N GLU A 228 1.48 -4.88 11.35
CA GLU A 228 2.60 -4.60 12.23
C GLU A 228 2.27 -3.46 13.22
N ILE A 229 1.58 -2.39 12.78
CA ILE A 229 1.06 -1.36 13.69
C ILE A 229 0.13 -1.99 14.73
N ALA A 230 -0.81 -2.83 14.28
CA ALA A 230 -1.75 -3.49 15.17
C ALA A 230 -1.04 -4.34 16.23
N TYR A 231 -0.04 -5.11 15.82
CA TYR A 231 0.77 -5.93 16.71
C TYR A 231 1.59 -5.08 17.71
N GLN A 232 2.33 -4.09 17.20
CA GLN A 232 3.19 -3.25 18.03
C GLN A 232 2.42 -2.46 19.09
N LEU A 233 1.17 -2.10 18.81
CA LEU A 233 0.34 -1.33 19.75
C LEU A 233 -0.49 -2.17 20.71
N THR A 234 -0.66 -3.46 20.42
CA THR A 234 -1.42 -4.35 21.31
C THR A 234 -0.51 -5.18 22.21
N LEU A 235 0.25 -6.07 21.63
CA LEU A 235 1.09 -7.01 22.41
C LEU A 235 2.35 -6.36 22.97
N GLY A 236 3.00 -5.49 22.21
CA GLY A 236 4.23 -4.85 22.62
C GLY A 236 4.11 -4.05 23.94
N PRO A 237 3.21 -3.05 24.00
CA PRO A 237 2.98 -2.29 25.24
C PRO A 237 2.51 -3.15 26.39
N PHE A 238 1.64 -4.15 26.14
CA PHE A 238 1.18 -5.05 27.17
C PHE A 238 2.36 -5.80 27.84
N PHE A 239 3.23 -6.41 27.03
CA PHE A 239 4.37 -7.16 27.57
C PHE A 239 5.45 -6.26 28.17
N ALA A 240 5.60 -5.03 27.69
CA ALA A 240 6.51 -4.05 28.27
C ALA A 240 6.00 -3.61 29.66
N VAL A 241 4.72 -3.29 29.80
CA VAL A 241 4.11 -2.94 31.10
C VAL A 241 4.16 -4.15 32.06
N LEU A 242 3.77 -5.34 31.57
CA LEU A 242 3.84 -6.57 32.35
C LEU A 242 5.26 -6.83 32.85
N GLY A 243 6.28 -6.63 32.00
CA GLY A 243 7.68 -6.77 32.38
C GLY A 243 8.10 -5.80 33.49
N VAL A 244 7.69 -4.52 33.40
CA VAL A 244 7.96 -3.53 34.44
C VAL A 244 7.28 -3.92 35.75
N VAL A 245 5.97 -4.26 35.70
CA VAL A 245 5.19 -4.64 36.91
C VAL A 245 5.79 -5.87 37.58
N ILE A 246 6.15 -6.92 36.85
CA ILE A 246 6.76 -8.13 37.42
C ILE A 246 8.12 -7.81 38.02
N ASN A 247 8.98 -7.05 37.34
CA ASN A 247 10.30 -6.72 37.86
C ASN A 247 10.20 -5.81 39.11
N LEU A 248 9.29 -4.86 39.17
CA LEU A 248 9.05 -4.05 40.37
C LEU A 248 8.51 -4.92 41.53
N TYR A 249 7.57 -5.84 41.24
CA TYR A 249 7.06 -6.76 42.22
C TYR A 249 8.18 -7.66 42.81
N ILE A 250 9.04 -8.22 41.96
CA ILE A 250 10.20 -9.03 42.40
C ILE A 250 11.14 -8.18 43.25
N LEU A 251 11.42 -6.95 42.83
CA LEU A 251 12.30 -6.05 43.55
C LEU A 251 11.75 -5.71 44.94
N GLU A 252 10.47 -5.36 45.03
CA GLU A 252 9.79 -5.07 46.30
C GLU A 252 9.74 -6.31 47.20
N TYR A 253 9.32 -7.48 46.65
CA TYR A 253 9.17 -8.71 47.41
C TYR A 253 10.50 -9.24 47.98
N SER A 254 11.56 -9.23 47.15
CA SER A 254 12.83 -9.87 47.53
C SER A 254 13.80 -8.90 48.21
N PHE A 255 13.80 -7.62 47.84
CA PHE A 255 14.80 -6.64 48.28
C PHE A 255 14.20 -5.46 49.06
N GLY A 256 12.87 -5.29 49.09
CA GLY A 256 12.23 -4.13 49.73
C GLY A 256 12.53 -3.95 51.21
N LYS A 257 12.72 -5.05 51.94
CA LYS A 257 13.11 -5.02 53.38
C LYS A 257 14.61 -4.78 53.60
N VAL A 258 15.45 -5.29 52.67
CA VAL A 258 16.91 -5.25 52.80
C VAL A 258 17.47 -3.93 52.29
N SER A 259 16.90 -3.40 51.22
CA SER A 259 17.38 -2.16 50.60
C SER A 259 16.24 -1.43 49.90
N PRO A 260 15.41 -0.69 50.64
CA PRO A 260 14.27 0.05 50.06
C PRO A 260 14.71 1.12 49.07
N GLU A 261 15.95 1.61 49.17
CA GLU A 261 16.52 2.60 48.24
C GLU A 261 16.53 2.07 46.79
N LEU A 262 16.84 0.79 46.60
CA LEU A 262 16.82 0.15 45.29
C LEU A 262 15.42 0.17 44.65
N VAL A 263 14.39 -0.05 45.44
CA VAL A 263 13.01 -0.01 44.98
C VAL A 263 12.63 1.41 44.53
N TRP A 264 12.98 2.42 45.34
CA TRP A 264 12.70 3.81 44.98
C TRP A 264 13.45 4.27 43.72
N ILE A 265 14.69 3.82 43.55
CA ILE A 265 15.45 4.11 42.30
C ILE A 265 14.77 3.49 41.09
N ALA A 266 14.26 2.26 41.22
CA ALA A 266 13.52 1.61 40.13
C ALA A 266 12.22 2.36 39.77
N TRP A 267 11.47 2.85 40.79
CA TRP A 267 10.32 3.70 40.56
C TRP A 267 10.70 5.05 39.92
N ALA A 268 11.79 5.69 40.34
CA ALA A 268 12.29 6.91 39.77
C ALA A 268 12.79 6.79 38.32
N ALA A 269 13.22 5.56 37.93
CA ALA A 269 13.63 5.30 36.56
C ALA A 269 12.47 5.53 35.55
N ILE A 270 11.22 5.36 35.98
CA ILE A 270 10.03 5.56 35.12
C ILE A 270 9.91 7.02 34.65
N PRO A 271 9.74 8.02 35.52
CA PRO A 271 9.67 9.42 35.08
C PRO A 271 10.97 9.87 34.41
N MET A 272 12.12 9.34 34.81
CA MET A 272 13.41 9.71 34.22
C MET A 272 13.54 9.25 32.76
N ALA A 273 13.01 8.07 32.42
CA ALA A 273 12.96 7.59 31.04
C ALA A 273 12.09 8.50 30.15
N PHE A 274 10.95 8.97 30.68
CA PHE A 274 10.11 9.92 29.97
C PHE A 274 10.80 11.28 29.78
N LEU A 275 11.48 11.79 30.79
CA LEU A 275 12.19 13.06 30.73
C LEU A 275 13.37 13.05 29.74
N THR A 276 14.04 11.91 29.55
CA THR A 276 15.15 11.78 28.60
C THR A 276 14.72 11.60 27.16
N THR A 277 13.49 11.16 26.89
CA THR A 277 13.02 10.85 25.52
C THR A 277 11.95 11.79 24.99
N PHE A 278 10.96 12.14 25.82
CA PHE A 278 9.79 12.92 25.40
C PHE A 278 10.10 14.34 24.86
N PRO A 279 10.96 15.16 25.51
CA PRO A 279 11.28 16.49 25.04
C PRO A 279 11.92 16.52 23.64
N PHE A 280 12.64 15.45 23.29
CA PHE A 280 13.37 15.34 22.04
C PHE A 280 12.55 14.69 20.91
N SER A 281 11.37 14.18 21.21
CA SER A 281 10.50 13.51 20.23
C SER A 281 10.14 14.42 19.05
N GLY A 282 9.89 15.70 19.28
CA GLY A 282 9.61 16.69 18.24
C GLY A 282 10.80 16.97 17.32
N ALA A 283 12.02 17.07 17.89
CA ALA A 283 13.23 17.26 17.11
C ALA A 283 13.52 16.05 16.22
N LEU A 284 13.42 14.85 16.78
CA LEU A 284 13.62 13.59 16.04
C LEU A 284 12.59 13.39 14.93
N ARG A 285 11.32 13.75 15.18
CA ARG A 285 10.28 13.73 14.16
C ARG A 285 10.63 14.64 12.98
N ARG A 286 11.02 15.90 13.23
CA ARG A 286 11.39 16.87 12.18
C ARG A 286 12.59 16.38 11.36
N THR A 287 13.62 15.87 12.01
CA THR A 287 14.81 15.35 11.31
C THR A 287 14.49 14.13 10.46
N ASN A 288 13.65 13.23 10.95
CA ASN A 288 13.17 12.07 10.19
C ASN A 288 12.35 12.49 8.96
N GLN A 289 11.45 13.45 9.10
CA GLN A 289 10.67 13.98 7.97
C GLN A 289 11.57 14.59 6.89
N ASN A 290 12.55 15.42 7.29
CA ASN A 290 13.52 16.02 6.37
C ASN A 290 14.37 14.96 5.64
N LYS A 291 14.85 13.93 6.37
CA LYS A 291 15.55 12.78 5.79
C LYS A 291 14.70 12.09 4.71
N ARG A 292 13.41 11.84 4.98
CA ARG A 292 12.52 11.17 4.04
C ARG A 292 12.23 12.02 2.81
N ALA A 293 11.94 13.30 3.01
CA ALA A 293 11.70 14.23 1.90
C ALA A 293 12.90 14.26 0.94
N ALA A 294 14.12 14.32 1.48
CA ALA A 294 15.34 14.29 0.68
C ALA A 294 15.54 12.91 -0.01
N GLY A 295 15.28 11.80 0.66
CA GLY A 295 15.35 10.47 0.09
C GLY A 295 14.34 10.27 -1.04
N SER A 296 13.11 10.72 -0.87
CA SER A 296 12.08 10.70 -1.91
C SER A 296 12.47 11.55 -3.11
N ALA A 297 13.01 12.76 -2.89
CA ALA A 297 13.46 13.61 -3.98
C ALA A 297 14.62 12.99 -4.79
N MET A 298 15.53 12.26 -4.13
CA MET A 298 16.57 11.49 -4.79
C MET A 298 16.00 10.34 -5.64
N THR A 299 15.08 9.57 -5.08
CA THR A 299 14.42 8.44 -5.79
C THR A 299 13.63 8.94 -6.99
N ASN A 300 12.86 10.02 -6.85
CA ASN A 300 12.10 10.62 -7.94
C ASN A 300 13.00 11.12 -9.07
N ALA A 301 14.15 11.75 -8.75
CA ALA A 301 15.11 12.17 -9.75
C ALA A 301 15.69 10.98 -10.54
N MET A 302 15.99 9.87 -9.86
CA MET A 302 16.44 8.64 -10.51
C MET A 302 15.37 8.04 -11.41
N GLU A 303 14.13 7.92 -10.91
CA GLU A 303 12.99 7.39 -11.67
C GLU A 303 12.71 8.21 -12.92
N GLU A 304 12.71 9.54 -12.81
CA GLU A 304 12.52 10.46 -13.94
C GLU A 304 13.58 10.26 -15.02
N SER A 305 14.87 10.21 -14.63
CA SER A 305 15.97 9.99 -15.56
C SER A 305 15.92 8.61 -16.22
N MET A 306 15.56 7.56 -15.46
CA MET A 306 15.48 6.18 -15.98
C MET A 306 14.26 5.98 -16.89
N SER A 307 13.13 6.60 -16.57
CA SER A 307 11.92 6.56 -17.41
C SER A 307 12.14 7.26 -18.75
N ASN A 308 13.03 8.26 -18.80
CA ASN A 308 13.35 9.04 -19.98
C ASN A 308 14.77 8.76 -20.50
N VAL A 309 15.33 7.56 -20.25
CA VAL A 309 16.72 7.25 -20.57
C VAL A 309 17.07 7.44 -22.05
N ALA A 310 16.14 7.09 -22.95
CA ALA A 310 16.32 7.30 -24.38
C ALA A 310 16.49 8.79 -24.74
N ALA A 311 15.70 9.68 -24.12
CA ALA A 311 15.85 11.12 -24.30
C ALA A 311 17.17 11.65 -23.72
N VAL A 312 17.54 11.19 -22.52
CA VAL A 312 18.81 11.56 -21.89
C VAL A 312 19.99 11.16 -22.77
N GLN A 313 19.96 9.96 -23.36
CA GLN A 313 21.01 9.46 -24.25
C GLN A 313 21.03 10.22 -25.59
N SER A 314 19.86 10.40 -26.21
CA SER A 314 19.76 11.07 -27.53
C SER A 314 20.18 12.55 -27.49
N LEU A 315 19.96 13.23 -26.38
CA LEU A 315 20.35 14.62 -26.15
C LEU A 315 21.77 14.76 -25.58
N GLY A 316 22.48 13.67 -25.29
CA GLY A 316 23.81 13.70 -24.69
C GLY A 316 23.83 14.29 -23.26
N ALA A 317 22.68 14.31 -22.58
CA ALA A 317 22.47 14.98 -21.28
C ALA A 317 22.98 14.15 -20.07
N GLY A 318 23.63 13.01 -20.28
CA GLY A 318 24.05 12.09 -19.21
C GLY A 318 24.89 12.72 -18.10
N LYS A 319 25.82 13.64 -18.45
CA LYS A 319 26.61 14.34 -17.42
C LYS A 319 25.78 15.33 -16.59
N GLN A 320 24.78 15.95 -17.19
CA GLN A 320 23.88 16.87 -16.49
C GLN A 320 22.98 16.12 -15.51
N GLU A 321 22.41 15.00 -15.94
CA GLU A 321 21.58 14.13 -15.07
C GLU A 321 22.41 13.48 -13.96
N GLN A 322 23.64 13.07 -14.23
CA GLN A 322 24.57 12.60 -13.21
C GLN A 322 24.83 13.64 -12.13
N LYS A 323 25.05 14.92 -12.53
CA LYS A 323 25.24 16.01 -11.59
C LYS A 323 23.99 16.28 -10.76
N ARG A 324 22.81 16.33 -11.40
CA ARG A 324 21.50 16.50 -10.74
C ARG A 324 21.25 15.41 -9.70
N PHE A 325 21.51 14.15 -10.07
CA PHE A 325 21.36 13.04 -9.14
C PHE A 325 22.36 13.10 -7.99
N ALA A 326 23.64 13.45 -8.26
CA ALA A 326 24.66 13.58 -7.24
C ALA A 326 24.31 14.67 -6.20
N GLU A 327 23.78 15.81 -6.63
CA GLU A 327 23.31 16.89 -5.73
C GLU A 327 22.17 16.41 -4.81
N LYS A 328 21.19 15.67 -5.37
CA LYS A 328 20.08 15.10 -4.58
C LYS A 328 20.54 14.01 -3.62
N SER A 329 21.47 13.16 -4.06
CA SER A 329 22.08 12.12 -3.24
C SER A 329 22.89 12.71 -2.08
N GLU A 330 23.67 13.77 -2.31
CA GLU A 330 24.41 14.48 -1.27
C GLU A 330 23.47 15.12 -0.25
N GLU A 331 22.39 15.78 -0.70
CA GLU A 331 21.40 16.36 0.20
C GLU A 331 20.76 15.27 1.09
N SER A 332 20.38 14.12 0.49
CA SER A 332 19.83 12.98 1.23
C SER A 332 20.81 12.46 2.28
N PHE A 333 22.09 12.30 1.92
CA PHE A 333 23.14 11.86 2.83
C PHE A 333 23.35 12.85 4.00
N LEU A 334 23.39 14.15 3.72
CA LEU A 334 23.55 15.18 4.76
C LEU A 334 22.39 15.19 5.74
N ARG A 335 21.14 15.03 5.26
CA ARG A 335 19.94 14.93 6.10
C ARG A 335 19.95 13.66 6.94
N GLU A 336 20.36 12.53 6.36
CA GLU A 336 20.50 11.27 7.09
C GLU A 336 21.57 11.37 8.18
N ARG A 337 22.75 11.90 7.87
CA ARG A 337 23.83 12.11 8.82
C ARG A 337 23.39 12.99 10.00
N TYR A 338 22.67 14.08 9.71
CA TYR A 338 22.13 14.94 10.75
C TYR A 338 21.11 14.23 11.64
N ASN A 339 20.20 13.48 11.05
CA ASN A 339 19.19 12.67 11.78
C ASN A 339 19.87 11.63 12.68
N LEU A 340 20.87 10.92 12.17
CA LEU A 340 21.68 9.99 12.97
C LEU A 340 22.43 10.69 14.12
N GLY A 341 22.97 11.87 13.89
CA GLY A 341 23.63 12.68 14.92
C GLY A 341 22.67 13.03 16.06
N VAL A 342 21.46 13.46 15.75
CA VAL A 342 20.42 13.75 16.75
C VAL A 342 20.03 12.47 17.51
N LEU A 343 19.84 11.36 16.82
CA LEU A 343 19.52 10.07 17.44
C LEU A 343 20.63 9.61 18.40
N ILE A 344 21.89 9.65 17.97
CA ILE A 344 23.05 9.30 18.78
C ILE A 344 23.15 10.22 20.02
N ALA A 345 22.92 11.51 19.88
CA ALA A 345 22.91 12.44 21.00
C ALA A 345 21.85 12.09 22.05
N ILE A 346 20.62 11.76 21.62
CA ILE A 346 19.54 11.34 22.52
C ILE A 346 19.88 10.02 23.23
N ILE A 347 20.38 9.04 22.48
CA ILE A 347 20.78 7.73 23.06
C ILE A 347 21.93 7.94 24.04
N SER A 348 22.93 8.76 23.71
CA SER A 348 24.07 9.04 24.59
C SER A 348 23.64 9.73 25.87
N LEU A 349 22.72 10.70 25.79
CA LEU A 349 22.16 11.35 26.98
C LEU A 349 21.42 10.34 27.88
N ALA A 350 20.55 9.52 27.28
CA ALA A 350 19.84 8.48 28.02
C ALA A 350 20.82 7.49 28.67
N THR A 351 21.84 7.02 27.91
CA THR A 351 22.87 6.12 28.40
C THR A 351 23.67 6.75 29.55
N ALA A 352 24.01 8.03 29.46
CA ALA A 352 24.71 8.73 30.54
C ALA A 352 23.86 8.82 31.82
N VAL A 353 22.60 9.20 31.71
CA VAL A 353 21.67 9.31 32.84
C VAL A 353 21.45 7.95 33.51
N PHE A 354 21.14 6.91 32.71
CA PHE A 354 20.97 5.55 33.26
C PHE A 354 22.28 4.94 33.71
N GLY A 355 23.43 5.30 33.13
CA GLY A 355 24.75 4.89 33.54
C GLY A 355 25.11 5.41 34.94
N VAL A 356 24.82 6.68 35.20
CA VAL A 356 25.01 7.27 36.55
C VAL A 356 24.12 6.54 37.57
N ALA A 357 22.84 6.30 37.22
CA ALA A 357 21.95 5.54 38.10
C ALA A 357 22.46 4.10 38.34
N ALA A 358 22.99 3.43 37.32
CA ALA A 358 23.55 2.08 37.43
C ALA A 358 24.80 2.05 38.32
N ILE A 359 25.68 3.06 38.23
CA ILE A 359 26.85 3.18 39.14
C ILE A 359 26.37 3.35 40.57
N TYR A 360 25.39 4.25 40.81
CA TYR A 360 24.86 4.46 42.17
C TYR A 360 24.20 3.20 42.75
N VAL A 361 23.39 2.49 41.95
CA VAL A 361 22.83 1.18 42.32
C VAL A 361 23.92 0.17 42.64
N SER A 362 25.01 0.13 41.84
CA SER A 362 26.13 -0.80 42.09
C SER A 362 26.85 -0.50 43.38
N ILE A 363 27.00 0.77 43.76
CA ILE A 363 27.58 1.15 45.04
C ILE A 363 26.70 0.66 46.19
N ILE A 364 25.40 0.93 46.19
CA ILE A 364 24.46 0.46 47.22
C ILE A 364 24.52 -1.06 47.35
N ILE A 365 24.50 -1.81 46.26
CA ILE A 365 24.57 -3.26 46.25
C ILE A 365 25.88 -3.73 46.87
N SER A 366 27.00 -3.10 46.50
CA SER A 366 28.32 -3.46 47.04
C SER A 366 28.41 -3.23 48.56
N ASP A 367 27.89 -2.10 49.06
CA ASP A 367 27.85 -1.82 50.47
C ASP A 367 27.01 -2.87 51.23
N ARG A 368 25.83 -3.24 50.72
CA ARG A 368 24.96 -4.27 51.30
C ARG A 368 25.59 -5.68 51.28
N ILE A 369 26.41 -5.98 50.25
CA ILE A 369 27.16 -7.23 50.18
C ILE A 369 28.29 -7.24 51.24
N ILE A 370 28.99 -6.15 51.45
CA ILE A 370 30.04 -6.00 52.44
C ILE A 370 29.47 -6.10 53.87
N GLU A 371 28.30 -5.53 54.11
CA GLU A 371 27.55 -5.65 55.36
C GLU A 371 27.04 -7.09 55.64
N GLY A 372 27.02 -7.96 54.62
CA GLY A 372 26.52 -9.34 54.71
C GLY A 372 25.01 -9.47 54.56
N ALA A 373 24.27 -8.37 54.32
CA ALA A 373 22.83 -8.39 54.12
C ALA A 373 22.43 -8.96 52.74
N MET A 374 23.31 -8.84 51.74
CA MET A 374 23.17 -9.40 50.41
C MET A 374 24.32 -10.35 50.08
N SER A 375 24.09 -11.20 49.06
CA SER A 375 25.11 -12.08 48.50
C SER A 375 25.66 -11.53 47.18
N PRO A 376 26.85 -11.96 46.71
CA PRO A 376 27.32 -11.66 45.38
C PRO A 376 26.38 -12.12 44.26
N GLY A 377 25.62 -13.19 44.47
CA GLY A 377 24.60 -13.65 43.51
C GLY A 377 23.41 -12.69 43.38
N ASP A 378 23.11 -11.89 44.42
CA ASP A 378 22.05 -10.86 44.35
C ASP A 378 22.37 -9.78 43.34
N PHE A 379 23.66 -9.50 43.09
CA PHE A 379 24.09 -8.59 42.04
C PHE A 379 23.60 -9.04 40.64
N ALA A 380 23.68 -10.34 40.34
CA ALA A 380 23.21 -10.90 39.07
C ALA A 380 21.70 -10.78 38.94
N VAL A 381 20.92 -10.97 40.02
CA VAL A 381 19.46 -10.78 39.99
C VAL A 381 19.12 -9.33 39.77
N LEU A 382 19.71 -8.40 40.46
CA LEU A 382 19.45 -6.99 40.37
C LEU A 382 19.84 -6.44 38.96
N LEU A 383 20.96 -6.91 38.39
CA LEU A 383 21.34 -6.60 37.01
C LEU A 383 20.25 -7.06 36.02
N GLY A 384 19.71 -8.26 36.21
CA GLY A 384 18.61 -8.78 35.39
C GLY A 384 17.31 -7.97 35.54
N VAL A 385 16.93 -7.63 36.75
CA VAL A 385 15.71 -6.86 37.07
C VAL A 385 15.81 -5.44 36.50
N TYR A 386 16.90 -4.71 36.78
CA TYR A 386 17.09 -3.36 36.25
C TYR A 386 17.25 -3.36 34.70
N GLY A 387 17.93 -4.38 34.16
CA GLY A 387 18.06 -4.60 32.74
C GLY A 387 16.67 -4.81 32.05
N GLY A 388 15.80 -5.57 32.70
CA GLY A 388 14.41 -5.78 32.24
C GLY A 388 13.57 -4.51 32.27
N ILE A 389 13.69 -3.71 33.32
CA ILE A 389 13.04 -2.40 33.45
C ILE A 389 13.55 -1.45 32.33
N ALA A 390 14.87 -1.32 32.19
CA ALA A 390 15.48 -0.45 31.18
C ALA A 390 15.09 -0.87 29.75
N GLY A 391 15.05 -2.18 29.46
CA GLY A 391 14.62 -2.70 28.17
C GLY A 391 13.17 -2.36 27.84
N SER A 392 12.28 -2.43 28.82
CA SER A 392 10.86 -2.06 28.66
C SER A 392 10.69 -0.56 28.36
N PHE A 393 11.47 0.32 28.98
CA PHE A 393 11.44 1.75 28.70
C PHE A 393 12.01 2.07 27.33
N SER A 394 13.11 1.45 26.95
CA SER A 394 13.67 1.59 25.60
C SER A 394 12.65 1.20 24.52
N TYR A 395 11.83 0.19 24.78
CA TYR A 395 10.74 -0.20 23.88
C TYR A 395 9.75 0.96 23.68
N PHE A 396 9.25 1.60 24.75
CA PHE A 396 8.31 2.72 24.65
C PHE A 396 8.90 3.92 23.92
N GLY A 397 10.17 4.27 24.16
CA GLY A 397 10.85 5.35 23.48
C GLY A 397 10.94 5.13 21.96
N MET A 398 11.24 3.90 21.54
CA MET A 398 11.34 3.55 20.11
C MET A 398 9.98 3.34 19.46
N LEU A 399 8.95 2.93 20.19
CA LEU A 399 7.62 2.66 19.70
C LEU A 399 7.03 3.87 18.98
N TRP A 400 7.07 5.04 19.61
CA TRP A 400 6.50 6.27 19.06
C TRP A 400 7.13 6.67 17.72
N ILE A 401 8.45 6.54 17.63
CA ILE A 401 9.20 6.86 16.41
C ILE A 401 8.79 5.93 15.26
N ARG A 402 8.78 4.63 15.51
CA ARG A 402 8.40 3.62 14.52
C ARG A 402 6.96 3.75 14.05
N LEU A 403 6.05 4.12 14.96
CA LEU A 403 4.65 4.31 14.63
C LEU A 403 4.41 5.45 13.64
N GLN A 404 5.09 6.58 13.82
CA GLN A 404 4.94 7.71 12.89
C GLN A 404 5.28 7.32 11.45
N ASP A 405 6.30 6.49 11.30
CA ASP A 405 6.75 5.98 10.02
C ASP A 405 5.70 5.12 9.33
N ARG A 406 5.15 4.18 10.07
CA ARG A 406 4.17 3.19 9.59
C ARG A 406 2.80 3.80 9.35
N ILE A 407 2.38 4.76 10.19
CA ILE A 407 1.10 5.45 10.05
C ILE A 407 1.02 6.17 8.71
N ALA A 408 2.10 6.82 8.25
CA ALA A 408 2.12 7.49 6.96
C ALA A 408 1.93 6.50 5.79
N ALA A 409 2.54 5.31 5.85
CA ALA A 409 2.34 4.26 4.85
C ALA A 409 0.90 3.73 4.84
N VAL A 410 0.37 3.39 6.00
CA VAL A 410 -0.99 2.85 6.13
C VAL A 410 -2.08 3.89 5.80
N ARG A 411 -1.80 5.19 6.02
CA ARG A 411 -2.68 6.27 5.58
C ARG A 411 -2.91 6.21 4.07
N ARG A 412 -1.85 6.02 3.27
CA ARG A 412 -1.96 5.89 1.81
C ARG A 412 -2.81 4.67 1.41
N VAL A 413 -2.64 3.55 2.11
CA VAL A 413 -3.46 2.35 1.89
C VAL A 413 -4.94 2.63 2.17
N PHE A 414 -5.25 3.27 3.30
CA PHE A 414 -6.63 3.59 3.65
C PHE A 414 -7.25 4.66 2.76
N PHE A 415 -6.45 5.55 2.19
CA PHE A 415 -6.94 6.48 1.17
C PHE A 415 -7.61 5.75 0.02
N PHE A 416 -6.94 4.76 -0.57
CA PHE A 416 -7.52 3.98 -1.68
C PHE A 416 -8.69 3.10 -1.24
N LEU A 417 -8.65 2.55 -0.03
CA LEU A 417 -9.76 1.74 0.48
C LEU A 417 -11.03 2.55 0.78
N ASP A 418 -10.87 3.83 1.14
CA ASP A 418 -11.97 4.72 1.49
C ASP A 418 -12.40 5.62 0.33
N PHE A 419 -11.64 5.63 -0.76
CA PHE A 419 -11.98 6.39 -1.96
C PHE A 419 -13.31 5.88 -2.52
N GLU A 420 -14.14 6.79 -2.99
CA GLU A 420 -15.41 6.46 -3.65
C GLU A 420 -15.12 5.60 -4.88
N SER A 421 -15.57 4.37 -4.85
CA SER A 421 -15.32 3.39 -5.89
C SER A 421 -16.61 3.04 -6.61
N GLU A 422 -16.48 2.41 -7.76
CA GLU A 422 -17.62 1.91 -8.53
C GLU A 422 -18.46 0.87 -7.79
N TYR A 423 -17.95 0.30 -6.67
CA TYR A 423 -18.76 -0.56 -5.78
C TYR A 423 -19.98 0.14 -5.20
N ASP A 424 -19.91 1.43 -4.97
CA ASP A 424 -21.01 2.20 -4.40
C ASP A 424 -22.16 2.34 -5.41
N ARG A 425 -21.93 1.95 -6.69
CA ARG A 425 -22.89 1.93 -7.81
C ARG A 425 -23.28 0.51 -8.25
N MET A 426 -22.83 -0.53 -7.56
CA MET A 426 -23.26 -1.92 -7.80
C MET A 426 -24.62 -2.16 -7.14
N GLY A 427 -25.49 -2.88 -7.84
CA GLY A 427 -26.83 -3.19 -7.36
C GLY A 427 -27.92 -2.25 -7.85
N GLY A 428 -27.62 -1.42 -8.84
CA GLY A 428 -28.62 -0.70 -9.64
C GLY A 428 -29.47 -1.65 -10.51
N THR A 429 -30.30 -1.07 -11.39
CA THR A 429 -31.12 -1.83 -12.35
C THR A 429 -30.21 -2.58 -13.32
N SER A 430 -30.36 -3.89 -13.44
CA SER A 430 -29.61 -4.70 -14.40
C SER A 430 -30.08 -4.46 -15.81
N LEU A 431 -29.13 -4.31 -16.75
CA LEU A 431 -29.39 -4.11 -18.16
C LEU A 431 -29.08 -5.41 -18.92
N GLU A 432 -30.08 -6.02 -19.57
CA GLU A 432 -29.88 -7.26 -20.33
C GLU A 432 -29.29 -7.00 -21.72
N ARG A 433 -29.89 -6.09 -22.49
CA ARG A 433 -29.42 -5.68 -23.81
C ARG A 433 -29.84 -4.23 -24.09
N ILE A 434 -29.03 -3.47 -24.83
CA ILE A 434 -29.41 -2.16 -25.31
C ILE A 434 -30.12 -2.31 -26.65
N GLU A 435 -31.39 -1.87 -26.73
CA GLU A 435 -32.25 -2.03 -27.90
C GLU A 435 -32.47 -0.71 -28.64
N LYS A 436 -32.61 0.42 -27.93
CA LYS A 436 -32.90 1.73 -28.54
C LYS A 436 -31.62 2.52 -28.82
N GLY A 437 -30.78 2.67 -27.80
CA GLY A 437 -29.53 3.38 -27.92
C GLY A 437 -29.20 4.28 -26.73
N VAL A 438 -28.47 5.36 -26.98
CA VAL A 438 -27.92 6.30 -26.01
C VAL A 438 -28.45 7.70 -26.22
N GLN A 439 -28.91 8.36 -25.16
CA GLN A 439 -29.39 9.73 -25.18
C GLN A 439 -28.68 10.60 -24.16
N PHE A 440 -28.18 11.74 -24.57
CA PHE A 440 -27.62 12.78 -23.70
C PHE A 440 -28.66 13.90 -23.58
N LYS A 441 -28.95 14.35 -22.32
CA LYS A 441 -29.88 15.42 -22.01
C LYS A 441 -29.19 16.49 -21.18
N ASP A 442 -28.94 17.65 -21.79
CA ASP A 442 -28.30 18.83 -21.18
C ASP A 442 -27.00 18.46 -20.41
N VAL A 443 -26.18 17.59 -21.02
CA VAL A 443 -25.00 17.04 -20.35
C VAL A 443 -23.87 18.06 -20.35
N ASN A 444 -23.34 18.29 -19.12
CA ASN A 444 -22.13 19.08 -18.90
C ASN A 444 -21.08 18.21 -18.21
N PHE A 445 -19.83 18.37 -18.60
CA PHE A 445 -18.73 17.66 -17.95
C PHE A 445 -17.50 18.57 -17.81
N SER A 446 -16.93 18.55 -16.59
CA SER A 446 -15.67 19.23 -16.26
C SER A 446 -14.72 18.27 -15.56
N TYR A 447 -13.45 18.28 -15.97
CA TYR A 447 -12.40 17.52 -15.26
C TYR A 447 -12.11 18.11 -13.87
N PRO A 448 -11.55 17.33 -12.93
CA PRO A 448 -11.27 17.79 -11.56
C PRO A 448 -10.44 19.09 -11.47
N GLY A 449 -9.65 19.42 -12.51
CA GLY A 449 -8.90 20.67 -12.63
C GLY A 449 -9.72 21.91 -12.99
N GLY A 450 -11.06 21.81 -13.11
CA GLY A 450 -11.96 22.91 -13.43
C GLY A 450 -12.06 23.23 -14.92
N HIS A 451 -11.42 22.46 -15.80
CA HIS A 451 -11.55 22.60 -17.26
C HIS A 451 -12.86 21.96 -17.72
N GLN A 452 -13.77 22.77 -18.26
CA GLN A 452 -15.01 22.28 -18.86
C GLN A 452 -14.72 21.67 -20.24
N ALA A 453 -14.95 20.36 -20.36
CA ALA A 453 -14.72 19.62 -21.61
C ALA A 453 -15.98 19.48 -22.46
N LEU A 454 -17.16 19.48 -21.83
CA LEU A 454 -18.46 19.40 -22.53
C LEU A 454 -19.44 20.39 -21.91
N GLY A 455 -20.24 21.06 -22.77
CA GLY A 455 -21.24 22.03 -22.33
C GLY A 455 -22.55 21.90 -23.12
N ASN A 456 -23.66 21.66 -22.39
CA ASN A 456 -25.03 21.58 -22.90
C ASN A 456 -25.13 20.61 -24.07
N ILE A 457 -24.76 19.36 -23.88
CA ILE A 457 -24.83 18.33 -24.91
C ILE A 457 -26.21 17.69 -24.90
N ASP A 458 -26.93 17.87 -26.02
CA ASP A 458 -28.16 17.16 -26.34
C ASP A 458 -27.93 16.32 -27.59
N LEU A 459 -28.02 14.99 -27.46
CA LEU A 459 -27.71 14.05 -28.56
C LEU A 459 -28.46 12.73 -28.31
N GLU A 460 -29.00 12.17 -29.39
CA GLU A 460 -29.62 10.86 -29.41
C GLU A 460 -28.93 9.98 -30.46
N LEU A 461 -28.49 8.78 -30.07
CA LEU A 461 -27.80 7.80 -30.91
C LEU A 461 -28.56 6.48 -30.87
N HIS A 462 -28.79 5.84 -32.01
CA HIS A 462 -29.64 4.65 -32.11
C HIS A 462 -28.85 3.41 -32.44
N VAL A 463 -29.33 2.27 -31.95
CA VAL A 463 -28.85 0.95 -32.38
C VAL A 463 -29.16 0.81 -33.88
N GLY A 464 -28.22 0.25 -34.64
CA GLY A 464 -28.34 0.15 -36.08
C GLY A 464 -27.68 1.29 -36.88
N GLU A 465 -26.92 2.19 -36.19
CA GLU A 465 -26.22 3.29 -36.82
C GLU A 465 -24.69 3.21 -36.67
N LEU A 466 -23.95 3.57 -37.71
CA LEU A 466 -22.53 3.92 -37.65
C LEU A 466 -22.41 5.44 -37.48
N VAL A 467 -21.97 5.88 -36.29
CA VAL A 467 -21.85 7.30 -35.94
C VAL A 467 -20.38 7.72 -35.88
N ALA A 468 -20.02 8.79 -36.59
CA ALA A 468 -18.70 9.39 -36.50
C ALA A 468 -18.70 10.63 -35.60
N LEU A 469 -17.88 10.64 -34.55
CA LEU A 469 -17.58 11.82 -33.73
C LEU A 469 -16.39 12.55 -34.36
N VAL A 470 -16.62 13.78 -34.82
CA VAL A 470 -15.65 14.56 -35.62
C VAL A 470 -15.44 15.94 -34.99
N GLY A 471 -14.24 16.51 -35.13
CA GLY A 471 -13.92 17.85 -34.64
C GLY A 471 -12.44 18.04 -34.37
N PRO A 472 -11.99 19.25 -34.07
CA PRO A 472 -10.58 19.52 -33.74
C PRO A 472 -10.12 18.80 -32.50
N THR A 473 -8.79 18.71 -32.30
CA THR A 473 -8.20 18.17 -31.07
C THR A 473 -8.64 19.03 -29.88
N GLY A 474 -9.05 18.39 -28.80
CA GLY A 474 -9.56 19.09 -27.62
C GLY A 474 -11.06 19.47 -27.68
N ALA A 475 -11.80 19.14 -28.77
CA ALA A 475 -13.23 19.43 -28.89
C ALA A 475 -14.15 18.63 -27.95
N GLY A 476 -13.62 17.67 -27.15
CA GLY A 476 -14.40 16.89 -26.18
C GLY A 476 -14.91 15.54 -26.71
N LYS A 477 -14.47 15.07 -27.89
CA LYS A 477 -14.92 13.80 -28.51
C LYS A 477 -14.71 12.58 -27.60
N THR A 478 -13.50 12.38 -27.12
CA THR A 478 -13.14 11.26 -26.21
C THR A 478 -13.86 11.38 -24.87
N SER A 479 -14.00 12.61 -24.32
CA SER A 479 -14.77 12.84 -23.08
C SER A 479 -16.25 12.47 -23.26
N LEU A 480 -16.86 12.80 -24.40
CA LEU A 480 -18.24 12.41 -24.73
C LEU A 480 -18.38 10.88 -24.79
N ALA A 481 -17.44 10.23 -25.49
CA ALA A 481 -17.43 8.78 -25.64
C ALA A 481 -17.24 8.04 -24.30
N TYR A 482 -16.43 8.58 -23.35
CA TYR A 482 -16.20 8.00 -22.03
C TYR A 482 -17.41 8.08 -21.09
N LEU A 483 -18.34 9.00 -21.32
CA LEU A 483 -19.57 9.09 -20.55
C LEU A 483 -20.50 7.89 -20.80
N ILE A 484 -20.47 7.28 -21.98
CA ILE A 484 -21.37 6.17 -22.36
C ILE A 484 -21.11 4.92 -21.50
N PRO A 485 -19.88 4.37 -21.38
CA PRO A 485 -19.58 3.25 -20.49
C PRO A 485 -19.44 3.68 -19.02
N SER A 486 -19.79 4.92 -18.69
CA SER A 486 -19.60 5.49 -17.35
C SER A 486 -18.16 5.39 -16.83
N LEU A 487 -17.15 5.58 -17.71
CA LEU A 487 -15.75 5.79 -17.32
C LEU A 487 -15.56 7.20 -16.74
N LEU A 488 -16.37 8.16 -17.22
CA LEU A 488 -16.55 9.50 -16.66
C LEU A 488 -18.01 9.67 -16.24
N THR A 489 -18.24 10.53 -15.23
CA THR A 489 -19.56 10.85 -14.72
C THR A 489 -19.91 12.28 -15.10
N PRO A 490 -21.09 12.60 -15.65
CA PRO A 490 -21.47 13.97 -16.00
C PRO A 490 -21.49 14.86 -14.74
N THR A 491 -21.06 16.10 -14.90
CA THR A 491 -21.11 17.10 -13.82
C THR A 491 -22.56 17.59 -13.60
N SER A 492 -23.35 17.68 -14.65
CA SER A 492 -24.79 17.95 -14.65
C SER A 492 -25.45 17.41 -15.92
N GLY A 493 -26.75 17.30 -15.94
CA GLY A 493 -27.52 16.65 -17.00
C GLY A 493 -27.57 15.13 -16.80
N GLN A 494 -28.07 14.39 -17.79
CA GLN A 494 -28.27 12.94 -17.69
C GLN A 494 -27.81 12.25 -18.98
N VAL A 495 -27.17 11.09 -18.82
CA VAL A 495 -26.91 10.15 -19.91
C VAL A 495 -27.85 8.98 -19.73
N LEU A 496 -28.71 8.75 -20.71
CA LEU A 496 -29.73 7.71 -20.65
C LEU A 496 -29.40 6.58 -21.64
N ILE A 497 -29.58 5.35 -21.20
CA ILE A 497 -29.50 4.14 -22.02
C ILE A 497 -30.88 3.48 -22.01
N ASP A 498 -31.52 3.38 -23.18
CA ASP A 498 -32.89 2.92 -23.34
C ASP A 498 -33.92 3.65 -22.46
N GLY A 499 -33.60 4.90 -22.08
CA GLY A 499 -34.42 5.75 -21.20
C GLY A 499 -34.08 5.66 -19.72
N HIS A 500 -33.14 4.84 -19.30
CA HIS A 500 -32.65 4.72 -17.92
C HIS A 500 -31.37 5.51 -17.73
N ASP A 501 -31.28 6.27 -16.63
CA ASP A 501 -30.05 7.01 -16.31
C ASP A 501 -28.92 6.02 -16.00
N ILE A 502 -27.73 6.25 -16.57
CA ILE A 502 -26.54 5.43 -16.31
C ILE A 502 -26.14 5.42 -14.83
N MET A 503 -26.59 6.41 -14.05
CA MET A 503 -26.32 6.49 -12.62
C MET A 503 -27.18 5.52 -11.81
N ASP A 504 -28.32 5.08 -12.33
CA ASP A 504 -29.26 4.14 -11.71
C ASP A 504 -29.04 2.68 -12.15
N LEU A 505 -28.19 2.49 -13.19
CA LEU A 505 -27.87 1.17 -13.72
C LEU A 505 -26.75 0.47 -12.94
N ASP A 506 -26.83 -0.86 -12.87
CA ASP A 506 -25.68 -1.65 -12.41
C ASP A 506 -24.54 -1.52 -13.40
N ILE A 507 -23.40 -1.00 -12.92
CA ILE A 507 -22.24 -0.65 -13.77
C ILE A 507 -21.65 -1.88 -14.48
N THR A 508 -21.77 -3.06 -13.86
CA THR A 508 -21.25 -4.30 -14.44
C THR A 508 -22.08 -4.72 -15.63
N SER A 509 -23.41 -4.70 -15.48
CA SER A 509 -24.36 -5.02 -16.57
C SER A 509 -24.26 -4.00 -17.71
N LEU A 510 -24.14 -2.71 -17.39
CA LEU A 510 -23.92 -1.65 -18.35
C LEU A 510 -22.67 -1.90 -19.20
N ARG A 511 -21.54 -2.16 -18.58
CA ARG A 511 -20.26 -2.40 -19.28
C ARG A 511 -20.20 -3.75 -19.99
N GLN A 512 -21.08 -4.69 -19.67
CA GLN A 512 -21.24 -5.90 -20.47
C GLN A 512 -21.83 -5.59 -21.86
N GLN A 513 -22.67 -4.57 -21.96
CA GLN A 513 -23.34 -4.18 -23.21
C GLN A 513 -22.55 -3.15 -24.04
N ILE A 514 -21.45 -2.62 -23.51
CA ILE A 514 -20.64 -1.58 -24.16
C ILE A 514 -19.19 -2.05 -24.26
N THR A 515 -18.62 -1.94 -25.44
CA THR A 515 -17.18 -2.18 -25.67
C THR A 515 -16.52 -0.89 -26.09
N TYR A 516 -15.42 -0.53 -25.44
CA TYR A 516 -14.58 0.60 -25.80
C TYR A 516 -13.20 0.11 -26.25
N VAL A 517 -12.80 0.46 -27.46
CA VAL A 517 -11.45 0.22 -28.01
C VAL A 517 -10.69 1.53 -27.90
N PHE A 518 -9.70 1.57 -27.01
CA PHE A 518 -8.90 2.75 -26.72
C PHE A 518 -7.91 3.06 -27.85
N GLN A 519 -7.50 4.32 -27.96
CA GLN A 519 -6.45 4.78 -28.88
C GLN A 519 -5.10 4.10 -28.58
N GLU A 520 -4.78 3.90 -27.30
CA GLU A 520 -3.62 3.11 -26.88
C GLU A 520 -3.92 1.61 -26.96
N HIS A 521 -3.06 0.88 -27.66
CA HIS A 521 -3.25 -0.55 -27.92
C HIS A 521 -2.75 -1.37 -26.74
N VAL A 522 -3.53 -1.47 -25.67
CA VAL A 522 -3.18 -2.23 -24.47
C VAL A 522 -3.43 -3.72 -24.70
N LEU A 523 -2.39 -4.46 -25.06
CA LEU A 523 -2.41 -5.93 -25.17
C LEU A 523 -1.76 -6.57 -23.96
N LEU A 524 -2.28 -7.75 -23.56
CA LEU A 524 -1.72 -8.55 -22.50
C LEU A 524 -0.53 -9.35 -23.02
N SER A 525 0.47 -9.60 -22.15
CA SER A 525 1.63 -10.47 -22.43
C SER A 525 1.24 -11.95 -22.40
N GLU A 526 0.17 -12.27 -23.13
CA GLU A 526 -0.44 -13.59 -23.28
C GLU A 526 -0.56 -13.93 -24.76
N SER A 527 -1.09 -15.10 -25.14
CA SER A 527 -1.31 -15.44 -26.53
C SER A 527 -2.35 -14.54 -27.19
N ILE A 528 -2.37 -14.49 -28.54
CA ILE A 528 -3.41 -13.79 -29.29
C ILE A 528 -4.79 -14.33 -28.90
N ARG A 529 -4.94 -15.64 -28.78
CA ARG A 529 -6.13 -16.32 -28.30
C ARG A 529 -6.59 -15.80 -26.94
N GLU A 530 -5.69 -15.78 -25.95
CA GLU A 530 -6.00 -15.33 -24.58
C GLU A 530 -6.38 -13.85 -24.56
N ASN A 531 -5.76 -13.02 -25.39
CA ASN A 531 -6.14 -11.61 -25.54
C ASN A 531 -7.60 -11.44 -26.03
N LEU A 532 -8.09 -12.33 -26.91
CA LEU A 532 -9.48 -12.31 -27.38
C LEU A 532 -10.44 -12.90 -26.33
N LEU A 533 -10.05 -14.00 -25.70
CA LEU A 533 -10.83 -14.65 -24.62
C LEU A 533 -10.94 -13.74 -23.40
N PHE A 534 -9.98 -12.82 -23.15
CA PHE A 534 -10.09 -11.83 -22.10
C PHE A 534 -11.32 -10.91 -22.29
N ALA A 535 -11.69 -10.58 -23.53
CA ALA A 535 -12.87 -9.78 -23.81
C ALA A 535 -14.17 -10.62 -23.76
N ASN A 536 -14.11 -11.88 -24.18
CA ASN A 536 -15.23 -12.83 -24.15
C ASN A 536 -14.74 -14.25 -23.82
N PRO A 537 -14.74 -14.65 -22.54
CA PRO A 537 -14.26 -15.98 -22.12
C PRO A 537 -15.03 -17.17 -22.72
N GLN A 538 -16.22 -16.92 -23.27
CA GLN A 538 -17.07 -17.95 -23.89
C GLN A 538 -17.06 -17.89 -25.42
N ALA A 539 -16.17 -17.11 -26.02
CA ALA A 539 -16.08 -17.00 -27.47
C ALA A 539 -15.71 -18.36 -28.10
N SER A 540 -16.51 -18.81 -29.08
CA SER A 540 -16.17 -19.98 -29.86
C SER A 540 -15.02 -19.68 -30.84
N GLU A 541 -14.31 -20.74 -31.29
CA GLU A 541 -13.26 -20.61 -32.33
C GLU A 541 -13.77 -19.87 -33.58
N VAL A 542 -15.02 -20.12 -33.98
CA VAL A 542 -15.64 -19.45 -35.11
C VAL A 542 -15.75 -17.96 -34.86
N ASN A 543 -16.20 -17.53 -33.66
CA ASN A 543 -16.30 -16.11 -33.30
C ASN A 543 -14.93 -15.44 -33.24
N ILE A 544 -13.91 -16.15 -32.76
CA ILE A 544 -12.52 -15.66 -32.72
C ILE A 544 -12.00 -15.42 -34.13
N LEU A 545 -12.14 -16.40 -35.04
CA LEU A 545 -11.69 -16.28 -36.42
C LEU A 545 -12.47 -15.22 -37.19
N GLU A 546 -13.78 -15.12 -36.98
CA GLU A 546 -14.62 -14.07 -37.55
C GLU A 546 -14.14 -12.67 -37.15
N ALA A 547 -13.88 -12.45 -35.87
CA ALA A 547 -13.40 -11.17 -35.36
C ALA A 547 -11.99 -10.81 -35.90
N LEU A 548 -11.08 -11.80 -35.97
CA LEU A 548 -9.73 -11.62 -36.53
C LEU A 548 -9.79 -11.31 -38.02
N THR A 549 -10.67 -11.97 -38.78
CA THR A 549 -10.86 -11.73 -40.22
C THR A 549 -11.44 -10.34 -40.44
N SER A 550 -12.46 -9.97 -39.67
CA SER A 550 -13.12 -8.64 -39.78
C SER A 550 -12.17 -7.48 -39.46
N ALA A 551 -11.22 -7.71 -38.55
CA ALA A 551 -10.18 -6.72 -38.19
C ALA A 551 -8.95 -6.77 -39.12
N GLY A 552 -8.90 -7.64 -40.12
CA GLY A 552 -7.77 -7.77 -41.05
C GLY A 552 -6.51 -8.34 -40.40
N CYS A 553 -6.67 -9.24 -39.40
CA CYS A 553 -5.53 -9.79 -38.65
C CYS A 553 -4.94 -11.06 -39.29
N MET A 554 -5.71 -11.77 -40.10
CA MET A 554 -5.33 -13.13 -40.57
C MET A 554 -4.03 -13.15 -41.35
N GLU A 555 -3.76 -12.14 -42.19
CA GLU A 555 -2.55 -12.05 -42.97
C GLU A 555 -1.27 -12.16 -42.15
N PHE A 556 -1.17 -11.38 -41.07
CA PHE A 556 0.02 -11.42 -40.22
C PHE A 556 0.00 -12.60 -39.24
N ILE A 557 -1.19 -13.05 -38.79
CA ILE A 557 -1.30 -14.20 -37.88
C ILE A 557 -0.87 -15.50 -38.60
N ASP A 558 -1.25 -15.69 -39.85
CA ASP A 558 -0.83 -16.88 -40.63
C ASP A 558 0.67 -16.90 -40.93
N ALA A 559 1.35 -15.78 -40.82
CA ALA A 559 2.81 -15.66 -40.95
C ALA A 559 3.56 -15.95 -39.62
N LEU A 560 2.87 -16.09 -38.49
CA LEU A 560 3.46 -16.44 -37.21
C LEU A 560 3.57 -17.96 -37.05
N ASP A 561 4.67 -18.44 -36.41
CA ASP A 561 4.93 -19.87 -36.24
C ASP A 561 3.80 -20.60 -35.49
N ASP A 562 3.31 -20.00 -34.39
CA ASP A 562 2.24 -20.55 -33.56
C ASP A 562 0.86 -19.95 -33.85
N ARG A 563 0.71 -19.18 -34.93
CA ARG A 563 -0.54 -18.53 -35.34
C ARG A 563 -1.24 -17.80 -34.19
N ILE A 564 -2.51 -18.13 -33.88
CA ILE A 564 -3.31 -17.51 -32.82
C ILE A 564 -2.83 -17.87 -31.41
N ASP A 565 -1.99 -18.89 -31.24
CA ASP A 565 -1.42 -19.30 -29.98
C ASP A 565 -0.04 -18.63 -29.70
N THR A 566 0.44 -17.78 -30.62
CA THR A 566 1.64 -16.98 -30.43
C THR A 566 1.51 -16.08 -29.22
N VAL A 567 2.47 -16.20 -28.28
CA VAL A 567 2.55 -15.36 -27.08
C VAL A 567 3.14 -14.00 -27.44
N LEU A 568 2.44 -12.94 -27.05
CA LEU A 568 2.85 -11.57 -27.29
C LEU A 568 3.86 -11.13 -26.21
N GLY A 569 4.83 -10.30 -26.59
CA GLY A 569 5.74 -9.67 -25.67
C GLY A 569 5.04 -8.63 -24.78
N ARG A 570 5.82 -7.94 -23.95
CA ARG A 570 5.29 -6.92 -23.03
C ARG A 570 4.50 -5.85 -23.79
N SER A 571 3.24 -5.68 -23.45
CA SER A 571 2.31 -4.77 -24.14
C SER A 571 2.17 -5.01 -25.65
N GLY A 572 2.48 -6.23 -26.12
CA GLY A 572 2.39 -6.57 -27.56
C GLY A 572 3.55 -6.09 -28.42
N ASP A 573 4.71 -5.77 -27.82
CA ASP A 573 5.91 -5.21 -28.50
C ASP A 573 6.50 -6.11 -29.61
N THR A 574 6.09 -7.36 -29.70
CA THR A 574 6.41 -8.29 -30.80
C THR A 574 5.65 -7.97 -32.09
N LEU A 575 4.58 -7.17 -32.03
CA LEU A 575 3.74 -6.77 -33.14
C LEU A 575 4.02 -5.32 -33.54
N SER A 576 3.89 -5.00 -34.85
CA SER A 576 3.89 -3.60 -35.28
C SER A 576 2.67 -2.84 -34.74
N VAL A 577 2.75 -1.51 -34.62
CA VAL A 577 1.66 -0.65 -34.12
C VAL A 577 0.35 -0.91 -34.86
N GLY A 578 0.38 -1.07 -36.20
CA GLY A 578 -0.82 -1.37 -36.98
C GLY A 578 -1.37 -2.79 -36.72
N GLN A 579 -0.50 -3.78 -36.41
CA GLN A 579 -0.95 -5.12 -36.02
C GLN A 579 -1.56 -5.12 -34.62
N GLN A 580 -0.96 -4.37 -33.67
CA GLN A 580 -1.52 -4.17 -32.33
C GLN A 580 -2.91 -3.50 -32.39
N GLN A 581 -3.04 -2.48 -33.26
CA GLN A 581 -4.31 -1.79 -33.49
C GLN A 581 -5.39 -2.75 -33.99
N ARG A 582 -5.09 -3.52 -35.05
CA ARG A 582 -6.02 -4.52 -35.61
C ARG A 582 -6.42 -5.55 -34.58
N LEU A 583 -5.48 -6.07 -33.79
CA LEU A 583 -5.77 -7.04 -32.73
C LEU A 583 -6.65 -6.44 -31.62
N SER A 584 -6.43 -5.18 -31.25
CA SER A 584 -7.28 -4.47 -30.28
C SER A 584 -8.71 -4.30 -30.80
N ILE A 585 -8.88 -4.06 -32.09
CA ILE A 585 -10.20 -3.98 -32.74
C ILE A 585 -10.86 -5.37 -32.78
N ALA A 586 -10.10 -6.42 -33.14
CA ALA A 586 -10.62 -7.81 -33.11
C ALA A 586 -11.12 -8.18 -31.71
N ARG A 587 -10.37 -7.78 -30.66
CA ARG A 587 -10.80 -7.96 -29.26
C ARG A 587 -12.10 -7.23 -28.94
N GLY A 588 -12.31 -6.05 -29.52
CA GLY A 588 -13.60 -5.33 -29.42
C GLY A 588 -14.74 -6.04 -30.14
N LEU A 589 -14.48 -6.56 -31.33
CA LEU A 589 -15.49 -7.23 -32.17
C LEU A 589 -15.96 -8.57 -31.61
N VAL A 590 -15.04 -9.39 -31.04
CA VAL A 590 -15.36 -10.71 -30.49
C VAL A 590 -16.35 -10.66 -29.34
N ARG A 591 -16.46 -9.51 -28.65
CA ARG A 591 -17.36 -9.33 -27.52
C ARG A 591 -18.83 -9.27 -27.89
N LYS A 592 -19.17 -8.87 -29.11
CA LYS A 592 -20.56 -8.78 -29.64
C LYS A 592 -21.49 -7.93 -28.75
N SER A 593 -20.96 -6.84 -28.18
CA SER A 593 -21.71 -5.88 -27.36
C SER A 593 -22.72 -5.07 -28.20
N SER A 594 -23.79 -4.56 -27.56
CA SER A 594 -24.82 -3.73 -28.22
C SER A 594 -24.30 -2.34 -28.66
N VAL A 595 -23.25 -1.83 -27.96
CA VAL A 595 -22.56 -0.59 -28.32
C VAL A 595 -21.08 -0.87 -28.47
N LEU A 596 -20.50 -0.47 -29.62
CA LEU A 596 -19.07 -0.55 -29.91
C LEU A 596 -18.53 0.86 -30.14
N ILE A 597 -17.57 1.28 -29.32
CA ILE A 597 -16.90 2.57 -29.41
C ILE A 597 -15.43 2.33 -29.79
N LEU A 598 -14.96 3.03 -30.83
CA LEU A 598 -13.58 2.95 -31.28
C LEU A 598 -12.97 4.34 -31.33
N ASP A 599 -11.84 4.49 -30.60
CA ASP A 599 -11.08 5.75 -30.59
C ASP A 599 -9.92 5.67 -31.59
N GLU A 600 -10.01 6.46 -32.68
CA GLU A 600 -9.04 6.54 -33.77
C GLU A 600 -8.62 5.18 -34.39
N PRO A 601 -9.58 4.30 -34.80
CA PRO A 601 -9.25 2.92 -35.16
C PRO A 601 -8.43 2.77 -36.45
N THR A 602 -8.20 3.83 -37.21
CA THR A 602 -7.54 3.80 -38.54
C THR A 602 -6.22 4.55 -38.57
N ALA A 603 -5.72 5.08 -37.43
CA ALA A 603 -4.56 5.99 -37.39
C ALA A 603 -3.26 5.37 -37.96
N ALA A 604 -3.02 4.08 -37.73
CA ALA A 604 -1.80 3.37 -38.15
C ALA A 604 -2.02 2.33 -39.27
N LEU A 605 -3.17 2.41 -39.99
CA LEU A 605 -3.52 1.46 -41.05
C LEU A 605 -3.21 2.02 -42.46
N ASP A 606 -2.84 1.12 -43.34
CA ASP A 606 -2.74 1.37 -44.77
C ASP A 606 -4.16 1.50 -45.40
N PRO A 607 -4.31 2.15 -46.58
CA PRO A 607 -5.63 2.42 -47.16
C PRO A 607 -6.46 1.17 -47.51
N ALA A 608 -5.83 0.06 -47.87
CA ALA A 608 -6.54 -1.19 -48.19
C ALA A 608 -7.15 -1.81 -46.91
N THR A 609 -6.36 -1.93 -45.85
CA THR A 609 -6.81 -2.43 -44.54
C THR A 609 -7.84 -1.49 -43.92
N GLU A 610 -7.70 -0.16 -44.07
CA GLU A 610 -8.67 0.82 -43.60
C GLU A 610 -10.05 0.61 -44.27
N ASN A 611 -10.10 0.47 -45.60
CA ASN A 611 -11.36 0.23 -46.32
C ASN A 611 -12.04 -1.09 -45.87
N GLN A 612 -11.25 -2.15 -45.66
CA GLN A 612 -11.77 -3.42 -45.15
C GLN A 612 -12.36 -3.25 -43.76
N LEU A 613 -11.67 -2.55 -42.88
CA LEU A 613 -12.13 -2.30 -41.50
C LEU A 613 -13.44 -1.47 -41.53
N VAL A 614 -13.50 -0.40 -42.31
CA VAL A 614 -14.69 0.44 -42.41
C VAL A 614 -15.89 -0.39 -42.89
N ALA A 615 -15.72 -1.26 -43.90
CA ALA A 615 -16.77 -2.16 -44.36
C ALA A 615 -17.22 -3.13 -43.28
N SER A 616 -16.28 -3.67 -42.48
CA SER A 616 -16.59 -4.53 -41.33
C SER A 616 -17.34 -3.79 -40.22
N LEU A 617 -17.02 -2.53 -39.95
CA LEU A 617 -17.74 -1.67 -38.98
C LEU A 617 -19.14 -1.34 -39.44
N GLN A 618 -19.35 -1.04 -40.77
CA GLN A 618 -20.67 -0.86 -41.33
C GLN A 618 -21.52 -2.13 -41.23
N ALA A 619 -20.96 -3.28 -41.54
CA ALA A 619 -21.65 -4.55 -41.36
C ALA A 619 -22.00 -4.81 -39.86
N ALA A 620 -21.11 -4.48 -38.95
CA ALA A 620 -21.35 -4.60 -37.51
C ALA A 620 -22.43 -3.60 -37.02
N ALA A 621 -22.57 -2.46 -37.63
CA ALA A 621 -23.58 -1.46 -37.25
C ALA A 621 -25.01 -1.90 -37.55
N SER A 622 -25.23 -2.93 -38.38
CA SER A 622 -26.57 -3.42 -38.70
C SER A 622 -27.38 -3.93 -37.48
N ASP A 623 -26.70 -4.40 -36.43
CA ASP A 623 -27.33 -5.01 -35.25
C ASP A 623 -26.90 -4.35 -33.91
N ARG A 624 -26.07 -3.29 -33.99
CA ARG A 624 -25.54 -2.56 -32.81
C ARG A 624 -25.29 -1.10 -33.12
N LEU A 625 -25.09 -0.28 -32.11
CA LEU A 625 -24.60 1.09 -32.27
C LEU A 625 -23.06 1.05 -32.35
N VAL A 626 -22.52 1.55 -33.48
CA VAL A 626 -21.07 1.72 -33.65
C VAL A 626 -20.71 3.19 -33.63
N ILE A 627 -19.86 3.60 -32.70
CA ILE A 627 -19.38 4.98 -32.56
C ILE A 627 -17.88 4.99 -32.86
N VAL A 628 -17.47 5.83 -33.81
CA VAL A 628 -16.07 5.98 -34.20
C VAL A 628 -15.63 7.42 -33.97
N ILE A 629 -14.61 7.63 -33.16
CA ILE A 629 -13.91 8.92 -33.12
C ILE A 629 -12.96 8.94 -34.31
N ALA A 630 -13.30 9.74 -35.33
CA ALA A 630 -12.65 9.68 -36.62
C ALA A 630 -11.84 10.95 -36.92
N HIS A 631 -10.62 10.72 -37.43
CA HIS A 631 -9.75 11.77 -37.96
C HIS A 631 -9.50 11.62 -39.47
N ARG A 632 -9.82 10.46 -40.06
CA ARG A 632 -9.66 10.22 -41.51
C ARG A 632 -10.98 10.39 -42.25
N LEU A 633 -10.91 11.09 -43.38
CA LEU A 633 -12.08 11.45 -44.21
C LEU A 633 -12.81 10.22 -44.78
N SER A 634 -12.09 9.13 -45.08
CA SER A 634 -12.65 7.83 -45.52
C SER A 634 -13.63 7.26 -44.51
N THR A 635 -13.24 7.21 -43.25
CA THR A 635 -14.08 6.72 -42.15
C THR A 635 -15.27 7.65 -41.91
N ILE A 636 -15.04 8.97 -41.96
CA ILE A 636 -16.09 9.99 -41.74
C ILE A 636 -17.19 9.90 -42.82
N ARG A 637 -16.81 9.73 -44.09
CA ARG A 637 -17.74 9.62 -45.21
C ARG A 637 -18.63 8.39 -45.19
N SER A 638 -18.12 7.32 -44.59
CA SER A 638 -18.79 6.04 -44.53
C SER A 638 -19.76 5.91 -43.35
N ALA A 639 -19.83 6.93 -42.49
CA ALA A 639 -20.75 6.96 -41.36
C ALA A 639 -22.16 7.37 -41.78
N ASP A 640 -23.18 6.71 -41.23
CA ASP A 640 -24.58 7.06 -41.42
C ASP A 640 -24.87 8.44 -40.85
N ARG A 641 -24.20 8.79 -39.77
CA ARG A 641 -24.39 10.02 -39.02
C ARG A 641 -23.07 10.58 -38.50
N ILE A 642 -22.87 11.87 -38.70
CA ILE A 642 -21.72 12.62 -38.24
C ILE A 642 -22.18 13.58 -37.15
N VAL A 643 -21.49 13.56 -36.03
CA VAL A 643 -21.64 14.53 -34.94
C VAL A 643 -20.37 15.37 -34.89
N PHE A 644 -20.50 16.63 -35.30
CA PHE A 644 -19.38 17.56 -35.30
C PHE A 644 -19.35 18.36 -34.00
N LEU A 645 -18.28 18.15 -33.24
CA LEU A 645 -18.00 18.82 -31.96
C LEU A 645 -16.95 19.91 -32.15
N ASP A 646 -17.18 21.04 -31.50
CA ASP A 646 -16.21 22.12 -31.40
C ASP A 646 -16.39 22.86 -30.08
N GLU A 647 -15.26 23.17 -29.39
CA GLU A 647 -15.23 23.82 -28.08
C GLU A 647 -16.18 23.19 -27.04
N GLY A 648 -16.25 21.88 -26.99
CA GLY A 648 -17.09 21.13 -26.06
C GLY A 648 -18.60 21.16 -26.35
N LYS A 649 -19.01 21.58 -27.53
CA LYS A 649 -20.42 21.68 -27.94
C LYS A 649 -20.65 20.97 -29.27
N ILE A 650 -21.86 20.44 -29.44
CA ILE A 650 -22.30 19.93 -30.74
C ILE A 650 -22.66 21.12 -31.64
N ARG A 651 -21.94 21.28 -32.70
CA ARG A 651 -22.20 22.35 -33.70
C ARG A 651 -23.15 21.90 -34.80
N GLU A 652 -22.94 20.67 -35.30
CA GLU A 652 -23.71 20.13 -36.40
C GLU A 652 -23.88 18.62 -36.28
N VAL A 653 -25.03 18.12 -36.73
CA VAL A 653 -25.36 16.70 -36.85
C VAL A 653 -26.01 16.43 -38.20
N GLY A 654 -25.57 15.38 -38.89
CA GLY A 654 -26.15 15.00 -40.21
C GLY A 654 -25.28 13.99 -40.94
N SER A 655 -25.65 13.63 -42.18
CA SER A 655 -24.81 12.84 -43.06
C SER A 655 -23.71 13.71 -43.71
N HIS A 656 -22.68 13.09 -44.29
CA HIS A 656 -21.61 13.79 -44.98
C HIS A 656 -22.17 14.77 -46.05
N ASP A 657 -23.08 14.29 -46.88
CA ASP A 657 -23.63 15.08 -47.96
C ASP A 657 -24.48 16.26 -47.48
N THR A 658 -25.29 16.05 -46.44
CA THR A 658 -26.11 17.11 -45.85
C THR A 658 -25.27 18.20 -45.18
N LEU A 659 -24.18 17.82 -44.51
CA LEU A 659 -23.29 18.77 -43.85
C LEU A 659 -22.40 19.52 -44.86
N MET A 660 -21.94 18.87 -45.92
CA MET A 660 -21.16 19.50 -46.99
C MET A 660 -22.00 20.47 -47.85
N ALA A 661 -23.31 20.28 -47.92
CA ALA A 661 -24.21 21.15 -48.65
C ALA A 661 -24.45 22.52 -47.97
N LYS A 662 -24.14 22.63 -46.66
CA LYS A 662 -24.26 23.90 -45.92
C LYS A 662 -23.17 24.87 -46.33
N THR A 663 -23.55 26.07 -46.77
CA THR A 663 -22.63 27.09 -47.32
C THR A 663 -21.65 27.61 -46.25
N ASP A 664 -22.13 27.82 -45.03
CA ASP A 664 -21.34 28.31 -43.88
C ASP A 664 -21.21 27.25 -42.79
N GLY A 665 -21.16 25.96 -43.18
CA GLY A 665 -21.09 24.85 -42.23
C GLY A 665 -19.69 24.69 -41.62
N ALA A 666 -19.62 24.63 -40.31
CA ALA A 666 -18.37 24.40 -39.55
C ALA A 666 -17.71 23.05 -39.92
N TYR A 667 -18.51 22.02 -40.18
CA TYR A 667 -18.04 20.74 -40.67
C TYR A 667 -17.39 20.86 -42.06
N ARG A 668 -18.00 21.62 -42.99
CA ARG A 668 -17.45 21.84 -44.32
C ARG A 668 -16.10 22.55 -44.27
N GLU A 669 -15.99 23.58 -43.45
CA GLU A 669 -14.72 24.28 -43.20
C GLU A 669 -13.64 23.34 -42.66
N PHE A 670 -13.97 22.52 -41.66
CA PHE A 670 -13.08 21.52 -41.12
C PHE A 670 -12.58 20.52 -42.17
N VAL A 671 -13.48 20.00 -43.03
CA VAL A 671 -13.10 19.07 -44.12
C VAL A 671 -12.21 19.76 -45.14
N ALA A 672 -12.49 21.02 -45.48
CA ALA A 672 -11.66 21.79 -46.41
C ALA A 672 -10.22 21.95 -45.87
N MET A 673 -10.05 22.25 -44.57
CA MET A 673 -8.73 22.32 -43.93
C MET A 673 -7.97 20.98 -43.93
N GLN A 674 -8.68 19.86 -43.79
CA GLN A 674 -8.05 18.52 -43.84
C GLN A 674 -7.67 18.10 -45.27
N SER A 675 -8.37 18.57 -46.28
CA SER A 675 -8.09 18.25 -47.70
C SER A 675 -6.86 18.97 -48.26
N VAL A 676 -6.36 19.98 -47.56
CA VAL A 676 -5.18 20.78 -47.93
C VAL A 676 -3.88 20.21 -47.34
N LYS A 677 -3.98 19.29 -46.37
CA LYS A 677 -2.84 18.54 -45.83
C LYS A 677 -2.69 17.20 -46.55
#